data_c2ae00dd0f817fe3c88bbe60c8a48699
#
_entry.id   c2ae00dd0f817fe3c88bbe60c8a48699
#
_cell.length_a   1.000
_cell.length_b   1.000
_cell.length_c   1.000
_cell.angle_alpha   90.00
_cell.angle_beta   90.00
_cell.angle_gamma   90.00
#
_symmetry.space_group_name_H-M   'P 1'
#
loop_
_entity.id
_entity.type
_entity.pdbx_description
1 polymer ?
#
loop_
_entity_poly.entity_id
_entity_poly.type
_entity_poly.pdbx_seq_one_letter_code
_entity_poly.pdbx_strand_id
1 'polypeptide(L)'
;MKKFNFTKLIVFVMTIALLIGTALCVTAMADEADTKGEFGGISVSYGDRVYIRVQVNATEEEIANGDVIVSYTLNGETKNATFYEKVDENTVWVITDGIAAYDLAVEVAFDSYVGDTQIEAGRTYSVAQFLYKMLYANDTLTQEYRNLYNALLAYGEAAQIALNKNTDKLVTDSTIVFTDNADIKLNGGKYAFAPSAELEITPVWNGTIDPNFELVGWNIIENGTEKPVGLTFTVNGTTEVISPVLAEIDNSAFILQNGGFENGLEGWVLVGNIGNVSADSSYWTNENDGNGYLFGKDGEYMFSAYVDGAYEGAVGTLTSSTFTVGGSGFVTFKLGAAKDGNYVYVDVVDADTKEILARYYNGLWADTTDGLKSGCSLVAYKADLSEFKGRDVFFRISDNADSNYGLFFLDSFNTYYVTEPDGFNYATPVDYEVGGTIYDVFNGGFETGDNRGWWNAGEPGAVTGADAFFSGVAYGKDGNFLYSGVEDFQAGNGREGNTGVLTSSVFEIGGTGYITYMLGGGNAHCYVQVIDSTTGEILARYRQQARQDAVLVTYVADLSAYIGRTVRIQVVDNATYDWGCVSFDNVVAYNTTVPEGTVAIDVKYEIVNGSFENGKDGWKQNGDNLGEVIKDEINEGWYTKNDDNKDGEYLFSFAFFNAEGGVVNVEGARGNIESANFVLKQNAYVSFRFGGAGGAQNHDVYIQLVKADGTVIATFYNDAEGKVNTRMNAYYYQYAGEETDCFFRVVDNSTGDYGCFVIDDFRVNLESAPENFIPAIQ
;
A
#
# COMPACT_ATOMS: atom_id res chain seq x y z
N MET A 1 -38.85 3.75 19.62
CA MET A 1 -38.49 3.78 21.05
C MET A 1 -38.72 2.39 21.65
N LYS A 2 -37.66 1.59 21.83
CA LYS A 2 -37.75 0.32 22.57
C LYS A 2 -37.95 0.68 24.07
N LYS A 3 -39.04 0.27 24.65
CA LYS A 3 -39.29 0.40 26.11
C LYS A 3 -38.15 -0.31 26.84
N PHE A 4 -37.28 0.43 27.46
CA PHE A 4 -36.22 -0.08 28.34
C PHE A 4 -36.91 -0.76 29.54
N ASN A 5 -36.64 -2.04 29.76
CA ASN A 5 -37.31 -2.80 30.79
C ASN A 5 -36.60 -2.57 32.13
N PHE A 6 -37.02 -1.53 32.82
CA PHE A 6 -36.50 -1.05 34.10
C PHE A 6 -36.37 -2.15 35.19
N THR A 7 -37.26 -3.12 35.17
CA THR A 7 -37.24 -4.23 36.12
C THR A 7 -36.07 -5.19 35.92
N LYS A 8 -35.56 -5.33 34.67
CA LYS A 8 -34.38 -6.18 34.38
C LYS A 8 -33.07 -5.53 34.78
N LEU A 9 -33.00 -4.20 34.74
CA LEU A 9 -31.82 -3.48 35.19
C LEU A 9 -31.68 -3.52 36.71
N ILE A 10 -32.80 -3.36 37.46
CA ILE A 10 -32.84 -3.46 38.90
C ILE A 10 -32.46 -4.87 39.37
N VAL A 11 -32.97 -5.91 38.72
CA VAL A 11 -32.60 -7.31 39.04
C VAL A 11 -31.17 -7.60 38.73
N PHE A 12 -30.61 -7.06 37.65
CA PHE A 12 -29.21 -7.23 37.26
C PHE A 12 -28.27 -6.54 38.25
N VAL A 13 -28.56 -5.32 38.68
CA VAL A 13 -27.78 -4.60 39.69
C VAL A 13 -27.87 -5.27 41.07
N MET A 14 -29.06 -5.76 41.47
CA MET A 14 -29.27 -6.49 42.73
C MET A 14 -28.60 -7.88 42.72
N THR A 15 -28.55 -8.57 41.58
CA THR A 15 -27.93 -9.91 41.47
C THR A 15 -26.41 -9.80 41.54
N ILE A 16 -25.82 -8.74 40.99
CA ILE A 16 -24.37 -8.46 41.10
C ILE A 16 -24.02 -8.04 42.54
N ALA A 17 -24.85 -7.25 43.21
CA ALA A 17 -24.65 -6.87 44.59
C ALA A 17 -24.69 -8.06 45.56
N LEU A 18 -25.49 -9.09 45.27
CA LEU A 18 -25.59 -10.31 46.10
C LEU A 18 -24.43 -11.29 45.89
N LEU A 19 -23.77 -11.25 44.73
CA LEU A 19 -22.61 -12.11 44.42
C LEU A 19 -21.24 -11.56 44.86
N ILE A 20 -21.18 -10.29 45.26
CA ILE A 20 -19.94 -9.63 45.62
C ILE A 20 -19.92 -9.32 47.13
N GLY A 21 -20.43 -10.23 47.95
CA GLY A 21 -20.46 -10.15 49.39
C GLY A 21 -19.09 -10.38 50.08
N THR A 22 -17.96 -10.19 49.38
CA THR A 22 -16.64 -10.22 50.01
C THR A 22 -15.81 -9.02 49.50
N ALA A 23 -15.80 -8.04 50.33
CA ALA A 23 -14.96 -6.87 50.40
C ALA A 23 -13.65 -6.91 49.60
N LEU A 24 -13.56 -6.12 48.54
CA LEU A 24 -12.30 -5.43 48.24
C LEU A 24 -12.39 -4.04 48.87
N CYS A 25 -11.94 -3.94 50.11
CA CYS A 25 -11.57 -2.68 50.71
C CYS A 25 -10.38 -2.13 49.93
N VAL A 26 -10.62 -1.20 48.99
CA VAL A 26 -9.59 -0.25 48.61
C VAL A 26 -9.52 0.72 49.81
N THR A 27 -8.66 0.45 50.74
CA THR A 27 -8.26 1.42 51.76
C THR A 27 -7.65 2.59 51.01
N ALA A 28 -8.31 3.73 50.94
CA ALA A 28 -7.62 4.99 50.94
C ALA A 28 -6.63 4.87 52.10
N MET A 29 -5.33 5.21 51.89
CA MET A 29 -4.36 5.18 52.96
C MET A 29 -4.94 6.02 54.10
N ALA A 30 -5.30 5.34 55.18
CA ALA A 30 -5.77 5.99 56.38
C ALA A 30 -4.52 6.57 57.07
N ASP A 31 -4.50 7.87 57.27
CA ASP A 31 -3.79 8.39 58.43
C ASP A 31 -4.45 7.71 59.64
N GLU A 32 -3.68 7.01 60.46
CA GLU A 32 -4.18 6.45 61.70
C GLU A 32 -4.73 7.62 62.52
N ALA A 33 -6.01 7.57 62.84
CA ALA A 33 -6.63 8.53 63.72
C ALA A 33 -6.06 8.33 65.16
N ASP A 34 -5.27 9.28 65.60
CA ASP A 34 -4.58 9.20 66.92
C ASP A 34 -5.50 9.57 68.06
N THR A 35 -6.56 10.33 67.86
CA THR A 35 -7.46 10.88 68.88
C THR A 35 -8.83 10.21 68.78
N LYS A 36 -9.42 9.89 69.93
CA LYS A 36 -10.76 9.35 70.05
C LYS A 36 -11.81 10.25 69.32
N GLY A 37 -12.60 9.68 68.44
CA GLY A 37 -13.59 10.39 67.63
C GLY A 37 -13.09 11.04 66.36
N GLU A 38 -11.75 11.03 66.08
CA GLU A 38 -11.21 11.47 64.80
C GLU A 38 -11.63 10.56 63.63
N PHE A 39 -11.78 11.15 62.44
CA PHE A 39 -12.09 10.44 61.23
C PHE A 39 -10.81 9.97 60.54
N GLY A 40 -10.78 8.70 60.22
CA GLY A 40 -9.83 8.08 59.30
C GLY A 40 -10.30 8.13 57.86
N GLY A 41 -10.23 7.02 57.17
CA GLY A 41 -10.66 6.88 55.78
C GLY A 41 -12.16 7.09 55.57
N ILE A 42 -12.55 7.54 54.34
CA ILE A 42 -13.94 7.63 53.91
C ILE A 42 -14.11 6.82 52.63
N SER A 43 -15.23 6.12 52.48
CA SER A 43 -15.46 5.20 51.37
C SER A 43 -16.93 5.01 51.08
N VAL A 44 -17.23 4.29 49.96
CA VAL A 44 -18.59 3.87 49.61
C VAL A 44 -18.68 2.34 49.75
N SER A 45 -19.81 1.89 50.33
CA SER A 45 -20.12 0.46 50.40
C SER A 45 -21.41 0.16 49.66
N TYR A 46 -21.57 -1.08 49.21
CA TYR A 46 -22.68 -1.56 48.43
C TYR A 46 -23.36 -2.70 49.18
N GLY A 47 -24.68 -2.64 49.27
CA GLY A 47 -25.56 -3.68 49.81
C GLY A 47 -26.88 -3.67 49.05
N ASP A 48 -28.00 -3.65 49.78
CA ASP A 48 -29.31 -3.40 49.18
C ASP A 48 -29.48 -1.95 48.68
N ARG A 49 -28.57 -1.06 49.12
CA ARG A 49 -28.46 0.32 48.67
C ARG A 49 -26.97 0.70 48.54
N VAL A 50 -26.71 1.95 48.14
CA VAL A 50 -25.38 2.57 48.20
C VAL A 50 -25.27 3.33 49.48
N TYR A 51 -24.18 3.18 50.20
CA TYR A 51 -23.90 3.81 51.52
C TYR A 51 -22.57 4.54 51.48
N ILE A 52 -22.47 5.67 52.18
CA ILE A 52 -21.21 6.29 52.49
C ILE A 52 -20.81 5.85 53.90
N ARG A 53 -19.55 5.53 54.11
CA ARG A 53 -19.00 5.15 55.41
C ARG A 53 -17.73 5.94 55.69
N VAL A 54 -17.57 6.32 56.95
CA VAL A 54 -16.40 6.99 57.46
C VAL A 54 -15.77 6.15 58.58
N GLN A 55 -14.48 6.01 58.55
CA GLN A 55 -13.73 5.33 59.60
C GLN A 55 -13.58 6.28 60.81
N VAL A 56 -13.81 5.79 62.01
CA VAL A 56 -13.77 6.57 63.23
C VAL A 56 -12.90 5.85 64.26
N ASN A 57 -12.04 6.58 64.92
CA ASN A 57 -11.26 6.07 66.05
C ASN A 57 -12.17 5.94 67.28
N ALA A 58 -12.83 4.80 67.40
CA ALA A 58 -13.73 4.42 68.47
C ALA A 58 -13.94 2.91 68.51
N THR A 59 -14.25 2.34 69.65
CA THR A 59 -14.69 0.96 69.79
C THR A 59 -16.18 0.83 69.45
N GLU A 60 -16.66 -0.37 69.11
CA GLU A 60 -18.08 -0.63 68.89
C GLU A 60 -18.89 -0.30 70.16
N GLU A 61 -18.37 -0.56 71.36
CA GLU A 61 -19.02 -0.29 72.62
C GLU A 61 -19.20 1.22 72.83
N GLU A 62 -18.22 2.04 72.51
CA GLU A 62 -18.30 3.48 72.63
C GLU A 62 -19.30 4.13 71.70
N ILE A 63 -19.42 3.61 70.45
CA ILE A 63 -20.48 4.04 69.55
C ILE A 63 -21.86 3.58 70.04
N ALA A 64 -21.97 2.31 70.48
CA ALA A 64 -23.22 1.77 70.99
C ALA A 64 -23.76 2.47 72.26
N ASN A 65 -22.87 2.89 73.16
CA ASN A 65 -23.22 3.58 74.37
C ASN A 65 -23.41 5.11 74.20
N GLY A 66 -23.07 5.65 72.98
CA GLY A 66 -23.14 7.08 72.68
C GLY A 66 -21.97 7.90 73.33
N ASP A 67 -20.88 7.25 73.75
CA ASP A 67 -19.65 7.93 74.23
C ASP A 67 -18.97 8.64 73.06
N VAL A 68 -19.07 8.06 71.79
CA VAL A 68 -18.71 8.68 70.53
C VAL A 68 -19.94 8.74 69.67
N ILE A 69 -20.31 9.93 69.26
CA ILE A 69 -21.48 10.16 68.37
C ILE A 69 -20.90 10.64 67.04
N VAL A 70 -21.38 9.99 65.97
CA VAL A 70 -21.16 10.47 64.60
C VAL A 70 -22.49 10.86 64.01
N SER A 71 -22.61 12.09 63.55
CA SER A 71 -23.74 12.57 62.82
C SER A 71 -23.34 12.83 61.35
N TYR A 72 -24.34 12.73 60.46
CA TYR A 72 -24.18 13.12 59.08
C TYR A 72 -25.34 13.97 58.59
N THR A 73 -25.05 14.91 57.71
CA THR A 73 -26.03 15.80 57.12
C THR A 73 -26.12 15.51 55.63
N LEU A 74 -27.32 15.21 55.18
CA LEU A 74 -27.66 14.99 53.75
C LEU A 74 -28.91 15.81 53.40
N ASN A 75 -28.88 16.61 52.35
CA ASN A 75 -29.95 17.51 51.91
C ASN A 75 -30.48 18.43 53.04
N GLY A 76 -29.58 18.86 53.94
CA GLY A 76 -29.91 19.72 55.09
C GLY A 76 -30.55 19.01 56.27
N GLU A 77 -30.79 17.72 56.25
CA GLU A 77 -31.21 16.90 57.39
C GLU A 77 -30.01 16.28 58.09
N THR A 78 -29.85 16.56 59.37
CA THR A 78 -28.82 15.94 60.20
C THR A 78 -29.36 14.75 60.98
N LYS A 79 -28.68 13.62 60.94
CA LYS A 79 -29.02 12.38 61.66
C LYS A 79 -27.78 11.84 62.36
N ASN A 80 -28.01 11.20 63.51
CA ASN A 80 -26.96 10.40 64.12
C ASN A 80 -26.89 9.05 63.39
N ALA A 81 -25.68 8.65 63.05
CA ALA A 81 -25.43 7.36 62.42
C ALA A 81 -25.70 6.23 63.46
N THR A 82 -26.49 5.25 63.02
CA THR A 82 -26.85 4.11 63.88
C THR A 82 -26.28 2.79 63.39
N PHE A 83 -25.73 2.77 62.18
CA PHE A 83 -25.08 1.60 61.63
C PHE A 83 -23.56 1.73 61.71
N TYR A 84 -22.91 0.69 62.22
CA TYR A 84 -21.46 0.64 62.32
C TYR A 84 -20.96 -0.79 62.12
N GLU A 85 -19.69 -0.90 61.69
CA GLU A 85 -19.01 -2.17 61.43
C GLU A 85 -17.59 -2.11 61.97
N LYS A 86 -17.21 -3.10 62.76
CA LYS A 86 -15.88 -3.17 63.36
C LYS A 86 -14.80 -3.31 62.28
N VAL A 87 -13.75 -2.50 62.38
CA VAL A 87 -12.52 -2.60 61.58
C VAL A 87 -11.46 -3.36 62.36
N ASP A 88 -11.15 -2.86 63.57
CA ASP A 88 -10.19 -3.45 64.51
C ASP A 88 -10.61 -3.16 65.98
N GLU A 89 -9.65 -3.27 66.95
CA GLU A 89 -9.98 -3.08 68.35
C GLU A 89 -10.32 -1.62 68.72
N ASN A 90 -9.86 -0.66 67.92
CA ASN A 90 -9.98 0.78 68.22
C ASN A 90 -10.69 1.57 67.12
N THR A 91 -11.12 0.90 66.02
CA THR A 91 -11.62 1.59 64.85
C THR A 91 -12.91 0.93 64.32
N VAL A 92 -13.90 1.73 63.99
CA VAL A 92 -15.13 1.31 63.38
C VAL A 92 -15.43 2.08 62.11
N TRP A 93 -16.07 1.43 61.11
CA TRP A 93 -16.78 2.13 60.08
C TRP A 93 -18.15 2.55 60.58
N VAL A 94 -18.44 3.83 60.52
CA VAL A 94 -19.77 4.38 60.73
C VAL A 94 -20.44 4.60 59.38
N ILE A 95 -21.67 4.12 59.21
CA ILE A 95 -22.33 3.96 57.90
C ILE A 95 -23.62 4.80 57.89
N THR A 96 -23.82 5.58 56.83
CA THR A 96 -25.05 6.36 56.62
C THR A 96 -26.27 5.46 56.39
N ASP A 97 -27.49 6.02 56.44
CA ASP A 97 -28.62 5.43 55.72
C ASP A 97 -28.36 5.31 54.24
N GLY A 98 -29.05 4.44 53.52
CA GLY A 98 -28.85 4.26 52.09
C GLY A 98 -29.09 5.56 51.32
N ILE A 99 -28.10 5.92 50.50
CA ILE A 99 -28.12 7.10 49.61
C ILE A 99 -29.10 6.79 48.44
N ALA A 100 -30.03 7.70 48.24
CA ALA A 100 -30.94 7.55 47.11
C ALA A 100 -30.25 7.83 45.78
N ALA A 101 -30.73 7.20 44.67
CA ALA A 101 -30.12 7.34 43.36
C ALA A 101 -30.01 8.81 42.89
N TYR A 102 -31.02 9.62 43.22
CA TYR A 102 -31.03 11.06 42.90
C TYR A 102 -30.13 11.92 43.81
N ASP A 103 -29.55 11.33 44.87
CA ASP A 103 -28.64 12.01 45.83
C ASP A 103 -27.17 11.60 45.65
N LEU A 104 -26.84 10.82 44.61
CA LEU A 104 -25.44 10.33 44.43
C LEU A 104 -24.41 11.46 44.27
N ALA A 105 -24.83 12.61 43.75
CA ALA A 105 -23.96 13.80 43.63
C ALA A 105 -24.00 14.73 44.86
N VAL A 106 -24.89 14.46 45.79
CA VAL A 106 -25.03 15.31 47.00
C VAL A 106 -23.93 14.95 47.97
N GLU A 107 -23.25 15.97 48.52
CA GLU A 107 -22.27 15.78 49.57
C GLU A 107 -22.94 15.47 50.90
N VAL A 108 -22.43 14.43 51.54
CA VAL A 108 -22.75 14.10 52.91
C VAL A 108 -21.70 14.66 53.82
N ALA A 109 -22.06 15.54 54.72
CA ALA A 109 -21.16 16.11 55.73
C ALA A 109 -21.22 15.29 57.02
N PHE A 110 -20.06 14.90 57.54
CA PHE A 110 -19.92 14.13 58.77
C PHE A 110 -19.35 15.01 59.88
N ASP A 111 -19.91 14.88 61.07
CA ASP A 111 -19.40 15.48 62.31
C ASP A 111 -19.23 14.38 63.38
N SER A 112 -18.21 14.48 64.20
CA SER A 112 -18.03 13.57 65.33
C SER A 112 -17.94 14.32 66.69
N TYR A 113 -18.45 13.67 67.73
CA TYR A 113 -18.48 14.21 69.07
C TYR A 113 -18.03 13.13 70.03
N VAL A 114 -17.31 13.58 71.08
CA VAL A 114 -17.03 12.79 72.32
C VAL A 114 -17.70 13.50 73.52
N GLY A 115 -18.75 12.91 74.05
CA GLY A 115 -19.70 13.60 74.91
C GLY A 115 -20.26 14.85 74.25
N ASP A 116 -20.13 16.04 74.86
CA ASP A 116 -20.62 17.29 74.25
C ASP A 116 -19.54 18.03 73.40
N THR A 117 -18.37 17.44 73.26
CA THR A 117 -17.24 18.09 72.56
C THR A 117 -17.20 17.60 71.10
N GLN A 118 -17.28 18.54 70.17
CA GLN A 118 -17.08 18.25 68.75
C GLN A 118 -15.59 17.99 68.44
N ILE A 119 -15.28 16.84 67.85
CA ILE A 119 -13.89 16.46 67.55
C ILE A 119 -13.62 16.79 66.09
N GLU A 120 -14.48 16.36 65.16
CA GLU A 120 -14.38 16.66 63.73
C GLU A 120 -15.65 17.36 63.25
N ALA A 121 -15.53 18.26 62.28
CA ALA A 121 -16.62 19.05 61.74
C ALA A 121 -16.59 19.11 60.21
N GLY A 122 -17.73 18.79 59.59
CA GLY A 122 -18.00 19.06 58.20
C GLY A 122 -17.13 18.30 57.21
N ARG A 123 -16.68 17.11 57.55
CA ARG A 123 -15.99 16.24 56.56
C ARG A 123 -16.96 15.75 55.52
N THR A 124 -16.82 16.20 54.29
CA THR A 124 -17.78 15.94 53.20
C THR A 124 -17.29 14.89 52.22
N TYR A 125 -18.26 14.10 51.69
CA TYR A 125 -18.00 13.17 50.63
C TYR A 125 -19.30 12.84 49.86
N SER A 126 -19.19 12.54 48.57
CA SER A 126 -20.35 12.04 47.80
C SER A 126 -20.06 10.71 47.11
N VAL A 127 -21.10 10.01 46.77
CA VAL A 127 -20.98 8.77 45.96
C VAL A 127 -20.37 9.06 44.60
N ALA A 128 -20.75 10.17 43.95
CA ALA A 128 -20.20 10.57 42.68
C ALA A 128 -18.68 10.78 42.73
N GLN A 129 -18.17 11.48 43.78
CA GLN A 129 -16.74 11.64 43.96
C GLN A 129 -15.98 10.31 44.07
N PHE A 130 -16.55 9.34 44.78
CA PHE A 130 -15.98 8.00 44.87
C PHE A 130 -15.96 7.30 43.51
N LEU A 131 -17.11 7.31 42.78
CA LEU A 131 -17.23 6.63 41.48
C LEU A 131 -16.23 7.20 40.47
N TYR A 132 -16.13 8.52 40.37
CA TYR A 132 -15.19 9.17 39.47
C TYR A 132 -13.74 8.87 39.84
N LYS A 133 -13.38 8.96 41.16
CA LYS A 133 -12.05 8.59 41.62
C LYS A 133 -11.70 7.16 41.24
N MET A 134 -12.60 6.22 41.42
CA MET A 134 -12.36 4.82 41.07
C MET A 134 -12.26 4.59 39.55
N LEU A 135 -13.04 5.30 38.73
CA LEU A 135 -13.00 5.18 37.29
C LEU A 135 -11.70 5.71 36.70
N TYR A 136 -11.16 6.78 37.21
CA TYR A 136 -10.05 7.51 36.60
C TYR A 136 -8.72 7.44 37.33
N ALA A 137 -8.72 7.17 38.65
CA ALA A 137 -7.52 7.10 39.48
C ALA A 137 -7.10 5.67 39.86
N ASN A 138 -7.85 4.65 39.46
CA ASN A 138 -7.55 3.26 39.85
C ASN A 138 -7.19 2.42 38.60
N ASP A 139 -5.91 2.32 38.33
CA ASP A 139 -5.35 1.53 37.22
C ASP A 139 -5.61 0.01 37.33
N THR A 140 -5.94 -0.46 38.54
CA THR A 140 -6.24 -1.87 38.80
C THR A 140 -7.73 -2.21 38.73
N LEU A 141 -8.57 -1.23 38.40
CA LEU A 141 -10.02 -1.42 38.33
C LEU A 141 -10.38 -2.36 37.20
N THR A 142 -11.10 -3.47 37.52
CA THR A 142 -11.54 -4.42 36.49
C THR A 142 -12.66 -3.85 35.62
N GLN A 143 -12.87 -4.43 34.43
CA GLN A 143 -13.91 -3.97 33.50
C GLN A 143 -15.32 -4.12 34.09
N GLU A 144 -15.56 -5.14 34.94
CA GLU A 144 -16.84 -5.34 35.61
C GLU A 144 -17.16 -4.17 36.57
N TYR A 145 -16.18 -3.74 37.32
CA TYR A 145 -16.34 -2.58 38.21
C TYR A 145 -16.47 -1.27 37.43
N ARG A 146 -15.76 -1.09 36.34
CA ARG A 146 -15.94 0.07 35.43
C ARG A 146 -17.38 0.12 34.91
N ASN A 147 -17.89 -1.02 34.45
CA ASN A 147 -19.28 -1.12 33.98
C ASN A 147 -20.31 -0.82 35.08
N LEU A 148 -20.07 -1.32 36.32
CA LEU A 148 -20.91 -1.04 37.46
C LEU A 148 -20.95 0.45 37.82
N TYR A 149 -19.78 1.09 37.87
CA TYR A 149 -19.68 2.51 38.26
C TYR A 149 -20.30 3.43 37.20
N ASN A 150 -20.08 3.16 35.93
CA ASN A 150 -20.74 3.89 34.84
C ASN A 150 -22.28 3.68 34.88
N ALA A 151 -22.74 2.47 35.19
CA ALA A 151 -24.17 2.19 35.32
C ALA A 151 -24.81 2.91 36.53
N LEU A 152 -24.07 3.04 37.64
CA LEU A 152 -24.56 3.79 38.82
C LEU A 152 -24.64 5.30 38.53
N LEU A 153 -23.67 5.88 37.82
CA LEU A 153 -23.73 7.28 37.40
C LEU A 153 -24.92 7.53 36.46
N ALA A 154 -25.09 6.70 35.43
CA ALA A 154 -26.22 6.79 34.50
C ALA A 154 -27.58 6.58 35.19
N TYR A 155 -27.64 5.69 36.18
CA TYR A 155 -28.84 5.48 36.96
C TYR A 155 -29.17 6.66 37.87
N GLY A 156 -28.16 7.27 38.47
CA GLY A 156 -28.30 8.48 39.26
C GLY A 156 -28.87 9.64 38.47
N GLU A 157 -28.32 9.92 37.30
CA GLU A 157 -28.83 10.94 36.37
C GLU A 157 -30.30 10.65 35.97
N ALA A 158 -30.56 9.42 35.53
CA ALA A 158 -31.92 9.05 35.16
C ALA A 158 -32.91 9.20 36.33
N ALA A 159 -32.51 8.93 37.57
CA ALA A 159 -33.32 9.11 38.76
C ALA A 159 -33.55 10.59 39.07
N GLN A 160 -32.52 11.44 38.96
CA GLN A 160 -32.66 12.89 39.15
C GLN A 160 -33.65 13.48 38.15
N ILE A 161 -33.54 13.15 36.87
CA ILE A 161 -34.42 13.64 35.83
C ILE A 161 -35.87 13.10 36.03
N ALA A 162 -36.01 11.79 36.23
CA ALA A 162 -37.31 11.15 36.32
C ALA A 162 -38.12 11.57 37.55
N LEU A 163 -37.44 11.86 38.66
CA LEU A 163 -38.06 12.27 39.91
C LEU A 163 -38.05 13.78 40.15
N ASN A 164 -37.44 14.52 39.24
CA ASN A 164 -37.25 15.97 39.35
C ASN A 164 -36.62 16.36 40.70
N LYS A 165 -35.50 15.67 41.08
CA LYS A 165 -34.74 15.86 42.29
C LYS A 165 -33.30 16.19 41.98
N ASN A 166 -32.72 17.22 42.61
CA ASN A 166 -31.33 17.65 42.45
C ASN A 166 -30.96 17.82 40.96
N THR A 167 -31.85 18.34 40.12
CA THR A 167 -31.69 18.49 38.71
C THR A 167 -30.86 19.73 38.33
N ASP A 168 -30.57 20.60 39.26
CA ASP A 168 -29.67 21.74 39.16
C ASP A 168 -28.21 21.32 39.01
N LYS A 169 -27.90 20.08 39.39
CA LYS A 169 -26.60 19.46 39.20
C LYS A 169 -26.78 17.94 39.00
N LEU A 170 -26.71 17.48 37.79
CA LEU A 170 -26.78 16.06 37.51
C LEU A 170 -25.53 15.34 38.00
N VAL A 171 -25.66 14.07 38.37
CA VAL A 171 -24.53 13.25 38.85
C VAL A 171 -23.42 13.10 37.79
N THR A 172 -23.78 13.26 36.52
CA THR A 172 -22.89 13.25 35.37
C THR A 172 -22.27 14.63 35.05
N ASP A 173 -22.69 15.71 35.72
CA ASP A 173 -22.18 17.08 35.52
C ASP A 173 -20.82 17.33 36.23
N SER A 174 -20.26 16.32 36.89
CA SER A 174 -18.91 16.40 37.44
C SER A 174 -17.90 16.22 36.31
N THR A 175 -17.49 17.33 35.69
CA THR A 175 -16.65 17.34 34.51
C THR A 175 -15.15 17.36 34.78
N ILE A 176 -14.76 17.65 36.04
CA ILE A 176 -13.36 17.63 36.45
C ILE A 176 -13.16 16.53 37.48
N VAL A 177 -12.20 15.64 37.25
CA VAL A 177 -11.86 14.52 38.11
C VAL A 177 -10.39 14.65 38.50
N PHE A 178 -10.12 14.52 39.82
CA PHE A 178 -8.77 14.57 40.35
C PHE A 178 -8.27 13.15 40.61
N THR A 179 -7.11 12.83 40.05
CA THR A 179 -6.48 11.51 40.22
C THR A 179 -5.78 11.34 41.56
N ASP A 180 -5.41 12.45 42.21
CA ASP A 180 -4.69 12.47 43.48
C ASP A 180 -5.60 12.73 44.66
N ASN A 181 -5.17 12.21 45.83
CA ASN A 181 -5.93 12.17 47.07
C ASN A 181 -6.00 13.51 47.81
N ALA A 182 -5.94 14.64 47.16
CA ALA A 182 -6.16 15.90 47.82
C ALA A 182 -7.58 15.94 48.45
N ASP A 183 -7.75 16.53 49.57
CA ASP A 183 -9.05 16.85 50.17
C ASP A 183 -9.76 17.85 49.25
N ILE A 184 -10.45 17.30 48.23
CA ILE A 184 -11.13 18.10 47.21
C ILE A 184 -12.50 18.47 47.71
N LYS A 185 -12.77 19.76 47.82
CA LYS A 185 -14.08 20.29 48.23
C LYS A 185 -14.76 20.93 47.01
N LEU A 186 -16.00 20.58 46.75
CA LEU A 186 -16.84 21.26 45.79
C LEU A 186 -17.39 22.53 46.42
N ASN A 187 -17.05 23.70 45.85
CA ASN A 187 -17.49 25.00 46.35
C ASN A 187 -18.20 25.77 45.20
N GLY A 188 -19.53 25.75 45.22
CA GLY A 188 -20.34 26.50 44.27
C GLY A 188 -20.12 26.10 42.78
N GLY A 189 -19.88 24.81 42.52
CA GLY A 189 -19.58 24.31 41.18
C GLY A 189 -18.09 24.35 40.78
N LYS A 190 -17.23 24.84 41.68
CA LYS A 190 -15.76 24.89 41.52
C LYS A 190 -15.10 23.95 42.54
N TYR A 191 -13.96 23.42 42.19
CA TYR A 191 -13.17 22.56 43.09
C TYR A 191 -12.16 23.40 43.84
N ALA A 192 -12.19 23.31 45.18
CA ALA A 192 -11.28 24.00 46.08
C ALA A 192 -10.53 22.96 46.94
N PHE A 193 -9.29 23.28 47.31
CA PHE A 193 -8.39 22.41 48.08
C PHE A 193 -8.36 22.82 49.55
N ALA A 194 -8.01 21.87 50.43
CA ALA A 194 -7.84 22.14 51.87
C ALA A 194 -6.70 23.15 52.14
N PRO A 195 -6.81 24.02 53.15
CA PRO A 195 -5.85 25.11 53.39
C PRO A 195 -4.40 24.71 53.64
N SER A 196 -4.11 23.44 53.89
CA SER A 196 -2.77 22.94 54.22
C SER A 196 -2.04 22.23 53.09
N ALA A 197 -2.63 22.10 51.92
CA ALA A 197 -2.04 21.32 50.83
C ALA A 197 -1.18 22.21 49.91
N GLU A 198 0.12 21.93 49.79
CA GLU A 198 0.91 22.19 48.58
C GLU A 198 1.06 20.84 47.86
N LEU A 199 0.31 20.63 46.81
CA LEU A 199 0.25 19.36 46.11
C LEU A 199 0.32 19.60 44.59
N GLU A 200 1.10 18.79 43.90
CA GLU A 200 1.07 18.73 42.43
C GLU A 200 -0.09 17.83 41.99
N ILE A 201 -0.93 18.33 41.08
CA ILE A 201 -2.12 17.61 40.61
C ILE A 201 -2.17 17.61 39.09
N THR A 202 -2.82 16.57 38.54
CA THR A 202 -3.15 16.43 37.12
C THR A 202 -4.66 16.16 36.99
N PRO A 203 -5.50 17.20 36.96
CA PRO A 203 -6.95 16.99 36.80
C PRO A 203 -7.30 16.39 35.45
N VAL A 204 -8.39 15.64 35.38
CA VAL A 204 -8.92 15.04 34.13
C VAL A 204 -10.28 15.67 33.84
N TRP A 205 -10.47 16.08 32.58
CA TRP A 205 -11.75 16.54 32.08
C TRP A 205 -12.56 15.36 31.56
N ASN A 206 -13.73 15.09 32.15
CA ASN A 206 -14.65 14.05 31.70
C ASN A 206 -15.91 14.60 31.02
N GLY A 207 -15.95 15.90 30.75
CA GLY A 207 -16.98 16.52 29.89
C GLY A 207 -16.69 16.28 28.42
N THR A 208 -17.64 16.60 27.58
CA THR A 208 -17.48 16.55 26.13
C THR A 208 -16.53 17.67 25.67
N ILE A 209 -15.47 17.30 24.94
CA ILE A 209 -14.62 18.25 24.22
C ILE A 209 -15.01 18.17 22.75
N ASP A 210 -15.15 19.32 22.10
CA ASP A 210 -15.28 19.35 20.63
C ASP A 210 -14.06 18.63 20.06
N PRO A 211 -14.25 17.69 19.15
CA PRO A 211 -13.19 16.86 18.63
C PRO A 211 -12.06 17.59 17.88
N ASN A 212 -12.26 18.83 17.51
CA ASN A 212 -11.23 19.70 16.93
C ASN A 212 -10.35 20.39 17.98
N PHE A 213 -10.61 20.15 19.26
CA PHE A 213 -9.88 20.74 20.36
C PHE A 213 -9.30 19.68 21.28
N GLU A 214 -8.16 20.00 21.89
CA GLU A 214 -7.52 19.20 22.93
C GLU A 214 -7.39 19.98 24.23
N LEU A 215 -7.38 19.25 25.36
CA LEU A 215 -7.14 19.84 26.65
C LEU A 215 -5.64 20.13 26.80
N VAL A 216 -5.28 21.41 26.92
CA VAL A 216 -3.88 21.85 27.05
C VAL A 216 -3.56 22.41 28.42
N GLY A 217 -4.56 22.61 29.28
CA GLY A 217 -4.36 23.16 30.61
C GLY A 217 -5.66 23.49 31.32
N TRP A 218 -5.56 24.32 32.34
CA TRP A 218 -6.66 24.68 33.22
C TRP A 218 -6.65 26.18 33.53
N ASN A 219 -7.83 26.77 33.68
CA ASN A 219 -7.96 28.06 34.34
C ASN A 219 -8.16 27.82 35.82
N ILE A 220 -7.35 28.47 36.66
CA ILE A 220 -7.44 28.38 38.10
C ILE A 220 -7.55 29.78 38.73
N ILE A 221 -8.16 29.87 39.90
CA ILE A 221 -8.01 31.02 40.79
C ILE A 221 -6.99 30.64 41.88
N GLU A 222 -5.98 31.48 42.09
CA GLU A 222 -5.03 31.36 43.19
C GLU A 222 -4.89 32.71 43.85
N ASN A 223 -5.08 32.74 45.18
CA ASN A 223 -5.09 33.97 45.97
C ASN A 223 -6.07 35.04 45.38
N GLY A 224 -7.21 34.59 44.87
CA GLY A 224 -8.23 35.47 44.28
C GLY A 224 -7.89 35.99 42.88
N THR A 225 -6.83 35.50 42.24
CA THR A 225 -6.44 35.89 40.87
C THR A 225 -6.59 34.71 39.93
N GLU A 226 -7.35 34.91 38.87
CA GLU A 226 -7.51 33.91 37.77
C GLU A 226 -6.25 33.90 36.91
N LYS A 227 -5.76 32.68 36.58
CA LYS A 227 -4.63 32.45 35.67
C LYS A 227 -4.74 31.12 34.97
N PRO A 228 -4.23 30.98 33.70
CA PRO A 228 -4.07 29.70 33.06
C PRO A 228 -2.83 28.97 33.62
N VAL A 229 -2.94 27.62 33.68
CA VAL A 229 -1.85 26.71 34.06
C VAL A 229 -1.84 25.52 33.09
N GLY A 230 -0.75 24.74 33.10
CA GLY A 230 -0.65 23.52 32.27
C GLY A 230 -1.54 22.38 32.77
N LEU A 231 -1.39 21.21 32.17
CA LEU A 231 -2.14 20.00 32.53
C LEU A 231 -1.85 19.55 33.96
N THR A 232 -0.60 19.66 34.37
CA THR A 232 -0.10 19.39 35.75
C THR A 232 0.35 20.69 36.39
N PHE A 233 -0.07 20.94 37.60
CA PHE A 233 0.28 22.16 38.35
C PHE A 233 0.18 21.97 39.87
N THR A 234 0.86 22.82 40.60
CA THR A 234 0.82 22.82 42.07
C THR A 234 -0.36 23.63 42.58
N VAL A 235 -1.07 23.07 43.53
CA VAL A 235 -2.19 23.71 44.24
C VAL A 235 -1.86 23.98 45.68
N ASN A 236 -2.54 24.98 46.26
CA ASN A 236 -2.52 25.30 47.69
C ASN A 236 -3.94 25.54 48.19
N GLY A 237 -4.12 25.79 49.49
CA GLY A 237 -5.45 25.96 50.08
C GLY A 237 -6.30 27.12 49.54
N THR A 238 -5.74 27.96 48.67
CA THR A 238 -6.46 29.06 48.02
C THR A 238 -6.74 28.80 46.55
N THR A 239 -6.33 27.65 46.02
CA THR A 239 -6.47 27.31 44.62
C THR A 239 -7.88 26.76 44.31
N GLU A 240 -8.51 27.30 43.32
CA GLU A 240 -9.77 26.76 42.75
C GLU A 240 -9.54 26.46 41.26
N VAL A 241 -9.87 25.26 40.80
CA VAL A 241 -9.89 24.92 39.37
C VAL A 241 -11.25 25.31 38.77
N ILE A 242 -11.25 26.12 37.73
CA ILE A 242 -12.48 26.72 37.18
C ILE A 242 -12.95 26.01 35.96
N SER A 243 -12.08 25.87 34.92
CA SER A 243 -12.45 25.37 33.61
C SER A 243 -11.22 24.80 32.86
N PRO A 244 -11.44 23.93 31.91
CA PRO A 244 -10.39 23.49 30.98
C PRO A 244 -9.94 24.65 30.10
N VAL A 245 -8.69 24.63 29.67
CA VAL A 245 -8.16 25.42 28.57
C VAL A 245 -8.01 24.48 27.40
N LEU A 246 -8.74 24.78 26.32
CA LEU A 246 -8.75 23.99 25.10
C LEU A 246 -7.95 24.73 24.02
N ALA A 247 -7.17 24.02 23.24
CA ALA A 247 -6.53 24.51 22.04
C ALA A 247 -7.06 23.75 20.82
N GLU A 248 -7.12 24.42 19.68
CA GLU A 248 -7.40 23.74 18.41
C GLU A 248 -6.28 22.73 18.15
N ILE A 249 -6.67 21.53 17.73
CA ILE A 249 -5.71 20.49 17.32
C ILE A 249 -5.07 20.95 16.01
N ASP A 250 -3.74 21.03 15.96
CA ASP A 250 -3.04 21.16 14.68
C ASP A 250 -3.16 19.82 13.92
N ASN A 251 -4.15 19.76 13.05
CA ASN A 251 -4.41 18.60 12.21
C ASN A 251 -3.70 18.65 10.86
N SER A 252 -2.82 19.64 10.63
CA SER A 252 -2.13 19.81 9.36
C SER A 252 -1.34 18.58 8.90
N ALA A 253 -0.73 17.84 9.83
CA ALA A 253 -0.02 16.60 9.54
C ALA A 253 -0.95 15.45 9.09
N PHE A 254 -2.24 15.51 9.44
CA PHE A 254 -3.22 14.47 9.10
C PHE A 254 -3.94 14.74 7.77
N ILE A 255 -3.78 15.93 7.20
CA ILE A 255 -4.49 16.36 6.00
C ILE A 255 -3.60 16.16 4.77
N LEU A 256 -4.08 15.36 3.83
CA LEU A 256 -3.45 15.19 2.53
C LEU A 256 -3.50 16.50 1.73
N GLN A 257 -2.36 16.90 1.18
CA GLN A 257 -2.29 18.10 0.34
C GLN A 257 -3.04 17.88 -0.98
N ASN A 258 -3.92 18.83 -1.32
CA ASN A 258 -4.62 18.87 -2.61
C ASN A 258 -5.36 17.58 -2.98
N GLY A 259 -6.06 16.97 -2.03
CA GLY A 259 -6.80 15.71 -2.24
C GLY A 259 -7.95 15.79 -3.25
N GLY A 260 -8.42 16.99 -3.61
CA GLY A 260 -9.45 17.25 -4.62
C GLY A 260 -8.89 17.75 -5.95
N PHE A 261 -7.57 17.77 -6.15
CA PHE A 261 -6.89 18.21 -7.37
C PHE A 261 -7.17 19.65 -7.80
N GLU A 262 -7.70 20.51 -6.93
CA GLU A 262 -8.08 21.89 -7.24
C GLU A 262 -6.87 22.79 -7.58
N ASN A 263 -5.66 22.39 -7.20
CA ASN A 263 -4.40 23.04 -7.52
C ASN A 263 -3.55 22.21 -8.51
N GLY A 264 -4.17 21.53 -9.46
CA GLY A 264 -3.49 20.65 -10.40
C GLY A 264 -2.88 19.43 -9.70
N LEU A 265 -1.63 19.10 -10.02
CA LEU A 265 -0.89 18.00 -9.40
C LEU A 265 -0.04 18.43 -8.20
N GLU A 266 -0.30 19.59 -7.58
CA GLU A 266 0.44 19.99 -6.37
C GLU A 266 0.28 18.93 -5.27
N GLY A 267 1.41 18.44 -4.70
CA GLY A 267 1.40 17.36 -3.71
C GLY A 267 1.24 15.94 -4.28
N TRP A 268 1.18 15.81 -5.61
CA TRP A 268 1.09 14.52 -6.30
C TRP A 268 2.22 14.34 -7.31
N VAL A 269 2.72 13.11 -7.41
CA VAL A 269 3.77 12.71 -8.37
C VAL A 269 3.17 11.73 -9.37
N LEU A 270 3.19 12.13 -10.66
CA LEU A 270 2.73 11.32 -11.78
C LEU A 270 3.93 10.65 -12.45
N VAL A 271 3.85 9.34 -12.64
CA VAL A 271 4.81 8.51 -13.37
C VAL A 271 4.07 7.72 -14.43
N GLY A 272 4.47 7.85 -15.70
CA GLY A 272 3.76 7.28 -16.84
C GLY A 272 2.75 8.25 -17.45
N ASN A 273 1.98 7.78 -18.43
CA ASN A 273 1.01 8.58 -19.17
C ASN A 273 -0.43 8.14 -18.86
N ILE A 274 -0.81 8.13 -17.59
CA ILE A 274 -2.11 7.61 -17.13
C ILE A 274 -3.22 8.65 -16.99
N GLY A 275 -3.02 9.84 -17.50
CA GLY A 275 -3.98 10.96 -17.44
C GLY A 275 -3.40 12.22 -16.81
N ASN A 276 -4.28 13.17 -16.52
CA ASN A 276 -3.92 14.44 -15.89
C ASN A 276 -5.14 15.05 -15.18
N VAL A 277 -4.95 16.20 -14.53
CA VAL A 277 -6.04 16.95 -13.92
C VAL A 277 -6.94 17.58 -14.99
N SER A 278 -8.25 17.46 -14.83
CA SER A 278 -9.27 17.94 -15.77
C SER A 278 -10.42 18.66 -15.06
N ALA A 279 -10.93 19.70 -15.70
CA ALA A 279 -12.15 20.40 -15.31
C ALA A 279 -13.43 19.76 -15.91
N ASP A 280 -13.31 18.73 -16.73
CA ASP A 280 -14.45 18.09 -17.37
C ASP A 280 -15.43 17.53 -16.33
N SER A 281 -16.72 17.77 -16.55
CA SER A 281 -17.79 17.27 -15.68
C SER A 281 -18.40 15.94 -16.17
N SER A 282 -18.14 15.60 -17.43
CA SER A 282 -18.66 14.40 -18.09
C SER A 282 -17.66 13.87 -19.11
N TYR A 283 -17.79 12.59 -19.40
CA TYR A 283 -17.01 11.91 -20.42
C TYR A 283 -17.97 11.24 -21.39
N TRP A 284 -17.49 10.99 -22.59
CA TRP A 284 -18.19 10.33 -23.67
C TRP A 284 -19.65 10.77 -23.85
N THR A 285 -20.02 11.11 -25.05
CA THR A 285 -21.40 11.49 -25.38
C THR A 285 -22.24 10.23 -25.59
N ASN A 286 -23.34 10.09 -24.84
CA ASN A 286 -24.30 9.02 -25.08
C ASN A 286 -24.91 9.19 -26.49
N GLU A 287 -24.74 8.19 -27.35
CA GLU A 287 -25.22 8.23 -28.74
C GLU A 287 -26.75 8.33 -28.85
N ASN A 288 -27.50 7.97 -27.79
CA ASN A 288 -28.96 7.94 -27.80
C ASN A 288 -29.60 9.30 -27.49
N ASP A 289 -28.99 10.14 -26.65
CA ASP A 289 -29.56 11.40 -26.20
C ASP A 289 -28.61 12.61 -26.34
N GLY A 290 -27.36 12.37 -26.71
CA GLY A 290 -26.35 13.42 -26.90
C GLY A 290 -25.78 13.98 -25.59
N ASN A 291 -26.13 13.42 -24.43
CA ASN A 291 -25.59 13.81 -23.14
C ASN A 291 -24.33 13.00 -22.80
N GLY A 292 -23.33 13.65 -22.20
CA GLY A 292 -22.18 12.96 -21.64
C GLY A 292 -22.52 12.25 -20.32
N TYR A 293 -21.83 11.15 -20.03
CA TYR A 293 -21.91 10.53 -18.71
C TYR A 293 -21.19 11.38 -17.67
N LEU A 294 -21.86 11.63 -16.54
CA LEU A 294 -21.32 12.48 -15.48
C LEU A 294 -20.23 11.77 -14.68
N PHE A 295 -19.13 12.45 -14.43
CA PHE A 295 -18.11 11.94 -13.50
C PHE A 295 -18.61 11.97 -12.05
N GLY A 296 -19.31 12.98 -11.62
CA GLY A 296 -19.75 13.18 -10.24
C GLY A 296 -18.62 13.69 -9.33
N LYS A 297 -17.72 14.51 -9.90
CA LYS A 297 -16.62 15.17 -9.15
C LYS A 297 -17.14 16.22 -8.17
N ASP A 298 -16.33 16.51 -7.17
CA ASP A 298 -16.50 17.67 -6.30
C ASP A 298 -15.61 18.82 -6.83
N GLY A 299 -15.94 20.06 -6.47
CA GLY A 299 -15.15 21.21 -6.89
C GLY A 299 -15.10 21.44 -8.40
N GLU A 300 -13.97 22.03 -8.86
CA GLU A 300 -13.77 22.37 -10.26
C GLU A 300 -12.95 21.32 -11.02
N TYR A 301 -12.01 20.63 -10.36
CA TYR A 301 -11.06 19.72 -10.97
C TYR A 301 -11.16 18.30 -10.40
N MET A 302 -10.60 17.32 -11.12
CA MET A 302 -10.39 15.94 -10.71
C MET A 302 -9.24 15.35 -11.53
N PHE A 303 -8.67 14.23 -11.12
CA PHE A 303 -7.76 13.46 -11.96
C PHE A 303 -8.54 12.60 -12.94
N SER A 304 -8.19 12.68 -14.24
CA SER A 304 -8.89 12.01 -15.33
C SER A 304 -7.95 11.29 -16.27
N ALA A 305 -8.19 10.00 -16.50
CA ALA A 305 -7.49 9.21 -17.51
C ALA A 305 -7.88 9.59 -18.96
N TYR A 306 -8.90 10.43 -19.18
CA TYR A 306 -9.29 10.89 -20.53
C TYR A 306 -8.55 12.13 -21.01
N VAL A 307 -7.55 12.59 -20.27
CA VAL A 307 -6.72 13.73 -20.67
C VAL A 307 -5.42 13.21 -21.32
N ASP A 308 -4.89 14.00 -22.24
CA ASP A 308 -3.60 13.77 -22.91
C ASP A 308 -3.49 12.43 -23.66
N GLY A 309 -4.64 11.81 -24.00
CA GLY A 309 -4.67 10.58 -24.81
C GLY A 309 -4.25 9.31 -24.05
N ALA A 310 -4.31 9.37 -22.72
CA ALA A 310 -3.96 8.23 -21.87
C ALA A 310 -4.85 7.00 -22.17
N TYR A 311 -6.13 7.07 -21.90
CA TYR A 311 -7.10 5.98 -22.12
C TYR A 311 -6.67 4.63 -21.51
N GLU A 312 -7.33 3.56 -21.93
CA GLU A 312 -7.12 2.20 -21.39
C GLU A 312 -5.74 1.59 -21.69
N GLY A 313 -5.00 2.11 -22.65
CA GLY A 313 -3.67 1.58 -23.02
C GLY A 313 -2.51 2.21 -22.24
N ALA A 314 -2.80 3.14 -21.34
CA ALA A 314 -1.77 3.83 -20.59
C ALA A 314 -1.47 3.09 -19.28
N VAL A 315 -0.21 3.07 -18.87
CA VAL A 315 0.24 2.43 -17.65
C VAL A 315 1.11 3.38 -16.84
N GLY A 316 1.02 3.31 -15.51
CA GLY A 316 1.78 4.20 -14.64
C GLY A 316 1.30 4.23 -13.20
N THR A 317 1.75 5.25 -12.46
CA THR A 317 1.38 5.49 -11.07
C THR A 317 1.12 6.95 -10.79
N LEU A 318 0.21 7.22 -9.86
CA LEU A 318 -0.01 8.52 -9.25
C LEU A 318 0.18 8.38 -7.74
N THR A 319 1.14 9.12 -7.18
CA THR A 319 1.52 9.02 -5.76
C THR A 319 1.26 10.33 -5.04
N SER A 320 0.59 10.28 -3.89
CA SER A 320 0.28 11.45 -3.09
C SER A 320 1.46 11.94 -2.24
N SER A 321 1.34 13.13 -1.68
CA SER A 321 2.15 13.56 -0.53
C SER A 321 1.87 12.65 0.68
N THR A 322 2.82 12.62 1.63
CA THR A 322 2.69 11.90 2.90
C THR A 322 1.76 12.63 3.86
N PHE A 323 0.98 11.87 4.63
CA PHE A 323 0.18 12.36 5.75
C PHE A 323 0.22 11.34 6.90
N THR A 324 0.00 11.80 8.13
CA THR A 324 -0.10 10.93 9.30
C THR A 324 -1.53 10.43 9.46
N VAL A 325 -1.75 9.14 9.71
CA VAL A 325 -3.10 8.61 10.01
C VAL A 325 -3.56 9.11 11.37
N GLY A 326 -4.59 9.97 11.39
CA GLY A 326 -5.07 10.65 12.59
C GLY A 326 -6.57 10.52 12.83
N GLY A 327 -7.08 11.27 13.81
CA GLY A 327 -8.51 11.32 14.14
C GLY A 327 -9.13 9.96 14.40
N SER A 328 -10.23 9.63 13.70
CA SER A 328 -10.87 8.31 13.76
C SER A 328 -10.05 7.21 13.08
N GLY A 329 -9.14 7.57 12.17
CA GLY A 329 -8.43 6.66 11.27
C GLY A 329 -9.16 6.40 9.96
N PHE A 330 -10.35 6.94 9.76
CA PHE A 330 -11.05 6.83 8.48
C PHE A 330 -10.52 7.85 7.48
N VAL A 331 -10.38 7.40 6.24
CA VAL A 331 -10.08 8.23 5.07
C VAL A 331 -11.16 8.02 4.03
N THR A 332 -11.39 9.03 3.16
CA THR A 332 -12.33 8.90 2.04
C THR A 332 -11.69 9.30 0.73
N PHE A 333 -12.21 8.78 -0.37
CA PHE A 333 -11.84 9.14 -1.72
C PHE A 333 -12.97 8.77 -2.70
N LYS A 334 -12.94 9.38 -3.88
CA LYS A 334 -13.80 8.98 -4.99
C LYS A 334 -12.98 8.28 -6.07
N LEU A 335 -13.49 7.16 -6.58
CA LEU A 335 -12.82 6.33 -7.56
C LEU A 335 -13.80 5.90 -8.66
N GLY A 336 -13.44 6.17 -9.91
CA GLY A 336 -14.15 5.72 -11.12
C GLY A 336 -13.30 4.77 -11.95
N ALA A 337 -13.90 3.97 -12.80
CA ALA A 337 -13.27 2.87 -13.52
C ALA A 337 -12.55 1.89 -12.58
N ALA A 338 -11.26 1.60 -12.72
CA ALA A 338 -10.49 0.73 -11.80
C ALA A 338 -11.24 -0.55 -11.41
N LYS A 339 -11.82 -1.24 -12.39
CA LYS A 339 -12.75 -2.36 -12.20
C LYS A 339 -12.09 -3.62 -11.68
N ASP A 340 -10.86 -3.87 -12.10
CA ASP A 340 -10.11 -5.07 -11.74
C ASP A 340 -8.95 -4.71 -10.83
N GLY A 341 -9.12 -5.00 -9.55
CA GLY A 341 -8.13 -4.73 -8.51
C GLY A 341 -6.82 -5.52 -8.65
N ASN A 342 -6.74 -6.48 -9.57
CA ASN A 342 -5.49 -7.15 -9.87
C ASN A 342 -4.54 -6.27 -10.71
N TYR A 343 -5.08 -5.28 -11.40
CA TYR A 343 -4.33 -4.46 -12.34
C TYR A 343 -4.42 -2.96 -12.06
N VAL A 344 -5.60 -2.47 -11.58
CA VAL A 344 -5.81 -1.05 -11.25
C VAL A 344 -6.29 -0.91 -9.82
N TYR A 345 -5.52 -0.25 -8.98
CA TYR A 345 -5.78 -0.21 -7.55
C TYR A 345 -5.20 1.02 -6.85
N VAL A 346 -5.69 1.25 -5.64
CA VAL A 346 -5.23 2.27 -4.70
C VAL A 346 -4.54 1.57 -3.53
N ASP A 347 -3.24 1.78 -3.38
CA ASP A 347 -2.44 1.33 -2.24
C ASP A 347 -2.40 2.41 -1.16
N VAL A 348 -2.45 1.99 0.09
CA VAL A 348 -1.99 2.74 1.25
C VAL A 348 -0.62 2.21 1.62
N VAL A 349 0.38 3.06 1.55
CA VAL A 349 1.79 2.66 1.72
C VAL A 349 2.38 3.39 2.92
N ASP A 350 3.06 2.66 3.78
CA ASP A 350 3.84 3.24 4.88
C ASP A 350 5.00 4.07 4.34
N ALA A 351 5.13 5.30 4.81
CA ALA A 351 6.10 6.23 4.25
C ALA A 351 7.55 5.88 4.61
N ASP A 352 7.78 5.20 5.72
CA ASP A 352 9.11 4.83 6.21
C ASP A 352 9.55 3.46 5.64
N THR A 353 8.72 2.44 5.83
CA THR A 353 9.06 1.06 5.47
C THR A 353 8.77 0.72 4.03
N LYS A 354 7.94 1.53 3.35
CA LYS A 354 7.40 1.28 2.00
C LYS A 354 6.50 0.04 1.91
N GLU A 355 6.07 -0.49 3.05
CA GLU A 355 5.12 -1.57 3.15
C GLU A 355 3.74 -1.16 2.62
N ILE A 356 3.10 -2.01 1.85
CA ILE A 356 1.72 -1.83 1.40
C ILE A 356 0.79 -2.30 2.52
N LEU A 357 0.17 -1.35 3.20
CA LEU A 357 -0.69 -1.61 4.36
C LEU A 357 -2.10 -2.05 3.96
N ALA A 358 -2.60 -1.53 2.85
CA ALA A 358 -3.91 -1.86 2.32
C ALA A 358 -3.95 -1.61 0.81
N ARG A 359 -4.82 -2.33 0.09
CA ARG A 359 -5.07 -2.16 -1.34
C ARG A 359 -6.55 -2.23 -1.64
N TYR A 360 -7.04 -1.26 -2.42
CA TYR A 360 -8.45 -1.11 -2.76
C TYR A 360 -8.66 -0.94 -4.26
N TYR A 361 -9.86 -1.29 -4.75
CA TYR A 361 -10.29 -1.08 -6.12
C TYR A 361 -11.77 -0.66 -6.20
N ASN A 362 -12.27 -0.30 -7.37
CA ASN A 362 -13.67 0.10 -7.57
C ASN A 362 -14.58 -1.14 -7.75
N GLY A 363 -14.82 -1.87 -6.65
CA GLY A 363 -15.63 -3.09 -6.69
C GLY A 363 -17.14 -2.86 -6.83
N LEU A 364 -17.64 -1.66 -6.52
CA LEU A 364 -19.07 -1.36 -6.52
C LEU A 364 -19.57 -0.79 -7.84
N TRP A 365 -18.71 -0.16 -8.62
CA TRP A 365 -19.08 0.61 -9.79
C TRP A 365 -20.10 1.73 -9.51
N ALA A 366 -20.21 2.68 -10.40
CA ALA A 366 -21.27 3.68 -10.28
C ALA A 366 -22.65 3.07 -10.56
N ASP A 367 -23.64 3.51 -9.80
CA ASP A 367 -25.03 3.20 -10.10
C ASP A 367 -25.44 3.86 -11.43
N THR A 368 -25.72 3.04 -12.43
CA THR A 368 -26.10 3.49 -13.78
C THR A 368 -27.59 3.59 -14.00
N THR A 369 -28.42 3.44 -12.95
CA THR A 369 -29.89 3.44 -13.06
C THR A 369 -30.47 4.79 -13.46
N ASP A 370 -29.75 5.89 -13.23
CA ASP A 370 -30.18 7.24 -13.64
C ASP A 370 -29.89 7.54 -15.13
N GLY A 371 -29.19 6.64 -15.86
CA GLY A 371 -28.85 6.79 -17.27
C GLY A 371 -27.79 7.86 -17.59
N LEU A 372 -27.29 8.58 -16.56
CA LEU A 372 -26.26 9.62 -16.68
C LEU A 372 -24.91 9.19 -16.12
N LYS A 373 -24.83 7.98 -15.60
CA LYS A 373 -23.61 7.41 -15.02
C LYS A 373 -23.21 6.11 -15.73
N SER A 374 -21.94 5.82 -15.67
CA SER A 374 -21.38 4.53 -16.16
C SER A 374 -20.21 4.11 -15.27
N GLY A 375 -19.53 3.03 -15.62
CA GLY A 375 -18.40 2.51 -14.87
C GLY A 375 -17.25 3.48 -14.64
N CYS A 376 -17.14 4.56 -15.41
CA CYS A 376 -16.16 5.63 -15.19
C CYS A 376 -16.64 6.73 -14.24
N SER A 377 -17.91 6.76 -13.87
CA SER A 377 -18.42 7.72 -12.87
C SER A 377 -17.85 7.40 -11.49
N LEU A 378 -17.54 8.45 -10.73
CA LEU A 378 -16.91 8.34 -9.43
C LEU A 378 -17.86 7.75 -8.39
N VAL A 379 -17.40 6.74 -7.69
CA VAL A 379 -18.03 6.16 -6.50
C VAL A 379 -17.32 6.67 -5.25
N ALA A 380 -18.08 7.10 -4.25
CA ALA A 380 -17.53 7.60 -3.00
C ALA A 380 -17.25 6.44 -2.02
N TYR A 381 -15.99 6.33 -1.60
CA TYR A 381 -15.48 5.30 -0.71
C TYR A 381 -14.94 5.87 0.60
N LYS A 382 -15.02 5.06 1.66
CA LYS A 382 -14.26 5.23 2.91
C LYS A 382 -13.43 3.98 3.19
N ALA A 383 -12.25 4.17 3.74
CA ALA A 383 -11.37 3.09 4.20
C ALA A 383 -11.05 3.28 5.69
N ASP A 384 -11.06 2.20 6.44
CA ASP A 384 -10.68 2.17 7.85
C ASP A 384 -9.18 1.87 7.98
N LEU A 385 -8.42 2.88 8.35
CA LEU A 385 -6.99 2.82 8.62
C LEU A 385 -6.69 2.96 10.12
N SER A 386 -7.68 2.74 11.01
CA SER A 386 -7.56 2.99 12.44
C SER A 386 -6.46 2.18 13.13
N GLU A 387 -6.12 1.00 12.60
CA GLU A 387 -4.99 0.19 13.07
C GLU A 387 -3.61 0.81 12.79
N PHE A 388 -3.53 1.76 11.85
CA PHE A 388 -2.29 2.44 11.45
C PHE A 388 -2.15 3.84 12.03
N LYS A 389 -2.96 4.23 13.02
CA LYS A 389 -2.88 5.56 13.65
C LYS A 389 -1.49 5.90 14.14
N GLY A 390 -1.05 7.12 13.82
CA GLY A 390 0.27 7.64 14.14
C GLY A 390 1.37 7.25 13.15
N ARG A 391 1.06 6.41 12.13
CA ARG A 391 1.99 6.11 11.03
C ARG A 391 1.87 7.18 9.94
N ASP A 392 2.99 7.52 9.35
CA ASP A 392 3.04 8.33 8.14
C ASP A 392 2.82 7.45 6.93
N VAL A 393 1.85 7.81 6.10
CA VAL A 393 1.47 7.02 4.93
C VAL A 393 1.26 7.91 3.70
N PHE A 394 1.23 7.30 2.52
CA PHE A 394 0.81 7.95 1.29
C PHE A 394 -0.08 7.01 0.46
N PHE A 395 -0.86 7.57 -0.45
CA PHE A 395 -1.58 6.81 -1.46
C PHE A 395 -0.71 6.64 -2.70
N ARG A 396 -0.72 5.43 -3.26
CA ARG A 396 -0.19 5.15 -4.59
C ARG A 396 -1.27 4.47 -5.41
N ILE A 397 -1.70 5.14 -6.48
CA ILE A 397 -2.65 4.59 -7.43
C ILE A 397 -1.86 4.03 -8.60
N SER A 398 -2.07 2.76 -8.91
CA SER A 398 -1.34 2.05 -9.98
C SER A 398 -2.30 1.61 -11.07
N ASP A 399 -1.91 1.87 -12.31
CA ASP A 399 -2.53 1.33 -13.49
C ASP A 399 -1.52 0.43 -14.21
N ASN A 400 -1.83 -0.86 -14.26
CA ASN A 400 -0.98 -1.91 -14.82
C ASN A 400 -1.67 -2.65 -15.97
N ALA A 401 -2.84 -2.17 -16.40
CA ALA A 401 -3.64 -2.79 -17.47
C ALA A 401 -3.71 -1.90 -18.70
N ASP A 402 -3.90 -2.52 -19.86
CA ASP A 402 -4.04 -1.84 -21.15
C ASP A 402 -5.42 -2.07 -21.81
N SER A 403 -6.37 -2.65 -21.08
CA SER A 403 -7.72 -2.96 -21.57
C SER A 403 -8.71 -3.16 -20.43
N ASN A 404 -9.98 -3.37 -20.77
CA ASN A 404 -11.06 -3.75 -19.84
C ASN A 404 -11.23 -2.80 -18.64
N TYR A 405 -11.30 -1.48 -18.91
CA TYR A 405 -11.29 -0.42 -17.90
C TYR A 405 -9.99 -0.34 -17.10
N GLY A 406 -8.86 -0.67 -17.74
CA GLY A 406 -7.51 -0.38 -17.29
C GLY A 406 -7.26 1.12 -17.38
N LEU A 407 -7.88 1.86 -16.47
CA LEU A 407 -7.78 3.31 -16.30
C LEU A 407 -8.47 3.71 -14.98
N PHE A 408 -8.28 4.91 -14.51
CA PHE A 408 -8.96 5.38 -13.31
C PHE A 408 -9.28 6.88 -13.34
N PHE A 409 -10.25 7.25 -12.51
CA PHE A 409 -10.64 8.63 -12.22
C PHE A 409 -10.64 8.80 -10.73
N LEU A 410 -10.12 9.94 -10.23
CA LEU A 410 -9.95 10.18 -8.82
C LEU A 410 -10.37 11.57 -8.44
N ASP A 411 -10.93 11.68 -7.22
CA ASP A 411 -11.27 12.95 -6.63
C ASP A 411 -11.45 12.83 -5.11
N SER A 412 -11.49 13.97 -4.42
CA SER A 412 -12.00 14.13 -3.06
C SER A 412 -11.35 13.25 -2.00
N PHE A 413 -10.01 13.09 -2.02
CA PHE A 413 -9.31 12.48 -0.91
C PHE A 413 -9.40 13.37 0.33
N ASN A 414 -9.96 12.82 1.42
CA ASN A 414 -9.95 13.45 2.73
C ASN A 414 -9.43 12.43 3.76
N THR A 415 -8.39 12.82 4.49
CA THR A 415 -7.62 11.92 5.35
C THR A 415 -7.80 12.17 6.84
N TYR A 416 -8.66 13.13 7.22
CA TYR A 416 -8.92 13.42 8.61
C TYR A 416 -10.42 13.49 8.90
N TYR A 417 -10.88 12.59 9.74
CA TYR A 417 -12.22 12.57 10.32
C TYR A 417 -12.12 12.29 11.81
N VAL A 418 -12.92 12.97 12.58
CA VAL A 418 -12.99 12.76 14.02
C VAL A 418 -13.76 11.49 14.38
N THR A 419 -14.81 11.20 13.60
CA THR A 419 -15.64 10.00 13.71
C THR A 419 -15.74 9.35 12.34
N GLU A 420 -16.21 8.11 12.28
CA GLU A 420 -16.49 7.46 11.00
C GLU A 420 -17.42 8.32 10.14
N PRO A 421 -17.05 8.62 8.87
CA PRO A 421 -17.86 9.44 7.97
C PRO A 421 -19.06 8.68 7.44
N ASP A 422 -20.23 9.36 7.41
CA ASP A 422 -21.48 8.85 6.83
C ASP A 422 -21.59 9.16 5.34
N GLY A 423 -22.38 8.36 4.61
CA GLY A 423 -22.67 8.58 3.19
C GLY A 423 -21.64 8.01 2.22
N PHE A 424 -20.65 7.28 2.70
CA PHE A 424 -19.62 6.60 1.92
C PHE A 424 -19.79 5.08 1.97
N ASN A 425 -19.45 4.41 0.88
CA ASN A 425 -19.33 2.96 0.85
C ASN A 425 -17.98 2.54 1.42
N TYR A 426 -17.89 1.36 2.04
CA TYR A 426 -16.58 0.82 2.38
C TYR A 426 -15.78 0.52 1.11
N ALA A 427 -14.52 0.93 1.09
CA ALA A 427 -13.59 0.63 0.00
C ALA A 427 -13.46 -0.88 -0.16
N THR A 428 -13.53 -1.36 -1.40
CA THR A 428 -13.46 -2.79 -1.68
C THR A 428 -11.99 -3.22 -1.66
N PRO A 429 -11.58 -4.12 -0.75
CA PRO A 429 -10.22 -4.61 -0.72
C PRO A 429 -9.94 -5.51 -1.92
N VAL A 430 -8.70 -5.58 -2.35
CA VAL A 430 -8.24 -6.60 -3.29
C VAL A 430 -8.20 -7.94 -2.55
N ASP A 431 -8.77 -8.97 -3.16
CA ASP A 431 -8.86 -10.32 -2.58
C ASP A 431 -7.51 -11.07 -2.74
N TYR A 432 -6.50 -10.63 -2.01
CA TYR A 432 -5.23 -11.34 -1.85
C TYR A 432 -4.48 -10.80 -0.63
N GLU A 433 -3.49 -11.54 -0.17
CA GLU A 433 -2.68 -11.13 0.98
C GLU A 433 -1.82 -9.91 0.62
N VAL A 434 -1.99 -8.83 1.38
CA VAL A 434 -1.16 -7.62 1.30
C VAL A 434 -0.04 -7.77 2.31
N GLY A 435 1.17 -7.47 1.95
CA GLY A 435 2.33 -7.61 2.85
C GLY A 435 3.67 -7.37 2.16
N GLY A 436 3.63 -7.03 0.86
CA GLY A 436 4.81 -6.61 0.12
C GLY A 436 5.09 -5.12 0.28
N THR A 437 6.12 -4.64 -0.42
CA THR A 437 6.51 -3.23 -0.46
C THR A 437 6.35 -2.67 -1.86
N ILE A 438 6.48 -1.34 -2.02
CA ILE A 438 6.53 -0.72 -3.36
C ILE A 438 7.72 -1.17 -4.20
N TYR A 439 8.69 -1.83 -3.57
CA TYR A 439 9.86 -2.40 -4.22
C TYR A 439 9.59 -3.81 -4.77
N ASP A 440 8.52 -4.47 -4.37
CA ASP A 440 8.22 -5.84 -4.76
C ASP A 440 7.42 -5.89 -6.06
N VAL A 441 7.72 -6.88 -6.88
CA VAL A 441 6.89 -7.23 -8.03
C VAL A 441 5.69 -8.02 -7.52
N PHE A 442 4.50 -7.49 -7.73
CA PHE A 442 3.28 -8.18 -7.31
C PHE A 442 3.16 -9.53 -8.02
N ASN A 443 2.96 -10.60 -7.24
CA ASN A 443 2.88 -11.98 -7.71
C ASN A 443 4.13 -12.39 -8.52
N GLY A 444 5.32 -12.00 -8.07
CA GLY A 444 6.58 -12.26 -8.77
C GLY A 444 6.97 -13.73 -8.91
N GLY A 445 6.39 -14.62 -8.09
CA GLY A 445 6.53 -16.07 -8.14
C GLY A 445 5.27 -16.80 -8.65
N PHE A 446 4.25 -16.08 -9.14
CA PHE A 446 2.99 -16.64 -9.65
C PHE A 446 2.20 -17.49 -8.66
N GLU A 447 2.47 -17.39 -7.34
CA GLU A 447 1.91 -18.25 -6.30
C GLU A 447 0.39 -18.04 -6.06
N THR A 448 -0.22 -17.03 -6.69
CA THR A 448 -1.69 -16.92 -6.77
C THR A 448 -2.32 -17.97 -7.71
N GLY A 449 -1.52 -18.70 -8.49
CA GLY A 449 -1.96 -19.70 -9.46
C GLY A 449 -2.50 -19.10 -10.76
N ASP A 450 -2.32 -17.81 -10.97
CA ASP A 450 -2.70 -17.07 -12.18
C ASP A 450 -1.71 -15.91 -12.44
N ASN A 451 -1.94 -15.14 -13.49
CA ASN A 451 -1.07 -14.03 -13.88
C ASN A 451 -1.48 -12.67 -13.29
N ARG A 452 -2.15 -12.62 -12.13
CA ARG A 452 -2.46 -11.36 -11.44
C ARG A 452 -1.24 -10.47 -11.32
N GLY A 453 -1.40 -9.18 -11.64
CA GLY A 453 -0.31 -8.21 -11.63
C GLY A 453 0.67 -8.32 -12.81
N TRP A 454 0.41 -9.25 -13.71
CA TRP A 454 1.16 -9.45 -14.95
C TRP A 454 0.23 -9.42 -16.16
N TRP A 455 0.63 -8.68 -17.18
CA TRP A 455 -0.14 -8.48 -18.40
C TRP A 455 0.46 -9.24 -19.57
N ASN A 456 -0.36 -10.01 -20.32
CA ASN A 456 0.02 -10.67 -21.56
C ASN A 456 -0.39 -9.83 -22.79
N ALA A 457 0.59 -9.40 -23.57
CA ALA A 457 0.37 -8.93 -24.93
C ALA A 457 0.77 -10.06 -25.90
N GLY A 458 -0.18 -10.60 -26.64
CA GLY A 458 -0.01 -11.88 -27.34
C GLY A 458 -0.21 -13.09 -26.43
N GLU A 459 0.38 -14.21 -26.76
CA GLU A 459 0.24 -15.48 -26.04
C GLU A 459 1.61 -16.12 -25.72
N PRO A 460 2.49 -15.45 -24.95
CA PRO A 460 3.85 -15.96 -24.68
C PRO A 460 3.87 -17.17 -23.75
N GLY A 461 2.77 -17.49 -23.07
CA GLY A 461 2.64 -18.61 -22.14
C GLY A 461 1.48 -18.45 -21.17
N ALA A 462 1.49 -19.27 -20.12
CA ALA A 462 0.51 -19.22 -19.04
C ALA A 462 1.12 -19.68 -17.72
N VAL A 463 0.45 -19.35 -16.59
CA VAL A 463 0.80 -19.85 -15.27
C VAL A 463 0.44 -21.33 -15.16
N THR A 464 1.36 -22.15 -14.68
CA THR A 464 1.18 -23.61 -14.52
C THR A 464 1.73 -24.11 -13.19
N GLY A 465 1.09 -25.13 -12.63
CA GLY A 465 1.58 -25.89 -11.47
C GLY A 465 2.44 -27.09 -11.85
N ALA A 466 2.76 -27.32 -13.14
CA ALA A 466 3.55 -28.46 -13.58
C ALA A 466 4.95 -28.48 -12.93
N ASP A 467 5.41 -29.65 -12.49
CA ASP A 467 6.76 -29.81 -11.93
C ASP A 467 7.82 -30.05 -13.00
N ALA A 468 7.41 -30.55 -14.16
CA ALA A 468 8.30 -30.92 -15.25
C ALA A 468 7.64 -30.60 -16.61
N PHE A 469 8.46 -30.21 -17.59
CA PHE A 469 8.00 -30.01 -18.95
C PHE A 469 7.92 -31.32 -19.75
N PHE A 470 7.46 -31.28 -20.99
CA PHE A 470 7.10 -32.45 -21.81
C PHE A 470 8.15 -33.56 -21.92
N SER A 471 9.42 -33.27 -21.70
CA SER A 471 10.51 -34.27 -21.70
C SER A 471 10.62 -35.03 -20.38
N GLY A 472 9.82 -34.66 -19.35
CA GLY A 472 9.91 -35.20 -18.01
C GLY A 472 11.07 -34.63 -17.18
N VAL A 473 11.74 -33.58 -17.68
CA VAL A 473 12.77 -32.84 -16.94
C VAL A 473 12.10 -31.80 -16.09
N ALA A 474 12.49 -31.72 -14.82
CA ALA A 474 11.93 -30.77 -13.86
C ALA A 474 12.27 -29.33 -14.25
N TYR A 475 11.29 -28.42 -14.11
CA TYR A 475 11.50 -26.97 -14.27
C TYR A 475 12.50 -26.43 -13.22
N GLY A 476 12.45 -26.94 -12.00
CA GLY A 476 13.19 -26.37 -10.88
C GLY A 476 12.55 -25.08 -10.34
N LYS A 477 11.22 -24.97 -10.45
CA LYS A 477 10.45 -23.80 -9.98
C LYS A 477 10.61 -23.57 -8.49
N ASP A 478 10.38 -22.35 -8.04
CA ASP A 478 10.17 -21.99 -6.64
C ASP A 478 8.68 -22.05 -6.30
N GLY A 479 8.33 -22.61 -5.14
CA GLY A 479 6.92 -22.73 -4.74
C GLY A 479 6.10 -23.71 -5.58
N ASN A 480 4.83 -23.36 -5.85
CA ASN A 480 3.85 -24.24 -6.49
C ASN A 480 3.63 -23.95 -7.96
N PHE A 481 3.85 -22.72 -8.39
CA PHE A 481 3.54 -22.25 -9.75
C PHE A 481 4.75 -21.61 -10.40
N LEU A 482 4.70 -21.47 -11.71
CA LEU A 482 5.62 -20.72 -12.56
C LEU A 482 4.87 -20.23 -13.79
N TYR A 483 5.42 -19.26 -14.52
CA TYR A 483 4.98 -18.91 -15.87
C TYR A 483 5.76 -19.71 -16.90
N SER A 484 5.08 -20.34 -17.89
CA SER A 484 5.74 -21.15 -18.90
C SER A 484 5.07 -21.01 -20.28
N GLY A 485 5.89 -20.78 -21.30
CA GLY A 485 5.53 -20.89 -22.71
C GLY A 485 5.68 -22.30 -23.28
N VAL A 486 6.23 -23.24 -22.49
CA VAL A 486 6.45 -24.63 -22.94
C VAL A 486 5.19 -25.48 -22.86
N GLU A 487 4.32 -25.17 -21.90
CA GLU A 487 3.07 -25.92 -21.72
C GLU A 487 2.08 -25.57 -22.81
N ASP A 488 1.54 -26.59 -23.48
CA ASP A 488 0.51 -26.40 -24.50
C ASP A 488 -0.86 -26.23 -23.84
N PHE A 489 -1.33 -25.01 -23.79
CA PHE A 489 -2.64 -24.65 -23.20
C PHE A 489 -3.77 -24.73 -24.22
N GLN A 490 -3.45 -24.91 -25.50
CA GLN A 490 -4.44 -25.05 -26.58
C GLN A 490 -4.11 -26.25 -27.45
N ALA A 491 -4.97 -27.25 -27.43
CA ALA A 491 -4.79 -28.47 -28.23
C ALA A 491 -4.58 -28.14 -29.71
N GLY A 492 -3.38 -28.37 -30.24
CA GLY A 492 -3.06 -28.32 -31.64
C GLY A 492 -2.00 -27.33 -32.10
N ASN A 493 -1.51 -26.43 -31.25
CA ASN A 493 -0.40 -25.53 -31.59
C ASN A 493 0.92 -26.05 -31.01
N GLY A 494 1.99 -25.95 -31.77
CA GLY A 494 3.32 -26.34 -31.27
C GLY A 494 3.72 -25.47 -30.08
N ARG A 495 4.30 -26.09 -29.08
CA ARG A 495 4.70 -25.47 -27.79
C ARG A 495 5.69 -24.31 -27.92
N GLU A 496 6.38 -24.23 -29.06
CA GLU A 496 7.34 -23.18 -29.41
C GLU A 496 6.76 -22.18 -30.42
N GLY A 497 5.46 -22.23 -30.67
CA GLY A 497 4.81 -21.43 -31.71
C GLY A 497 4.18 -20.14 -31.23
N ASN A 498 4.08 -19.95 -29.94
CA ASN A 498 3.46 -18.80 -29.32
C ASN A 498 4.46 -17.64 -29.15
N THR A 499 4.01 -16.42 -29.39
CA THR A 499 4.85 -15.22 -29.19
C THR A 499 4.08 -14.16 -28.43
N GLY A 500 4.81 -13.31 -27.73
CA GLY A 500 4.23 -12.20 -27.00
C GLY A 500 5.14 -11.63 -25.93
N VAL A 501 4.56 -10.80 -25.08
CA VAL A 501 5.26 -10.13 -23.99
C VAL A 501 4.42 -10.23 -22.72
N LEU A 502 5.02 -10.76 -21.66
CA LEU A 502 4.47 -10.72 -20.31
C LEU A 502 5.08 -9.53 -19.58
N THR A 503 4.28 -8.59 -19.12
CA THR A 503 4.73 -7.36 -18.45
C THR A 503 4.28 -7.35 -16.99
N SER A 504 5.21 -7.07 -16.06
CA SER A 504 4.92 -6.98 -14.62
C SER A 504 4.15 -5.73 -14.24
N SER A 505 3.56 -5.74 -13.04
CA SER A 505 3.21 -4.51 -12.32
C SER A 505 4.42 -3.60 -12.14
N VAL A 506 4.18 -2.31 -11.91
CA VAL A 506 5.26 -1.35 -11.61
C VAL A 506 5.83 -1.60 -10.21
N PHE A 507 7.14 -1.41 -10.07
CA PHE A 507 7.83 -1.39 -8.79
C PHE A 507 8.99 -0.38 -8.84
N GLU A 508 9.48 0.03 -7.69
CA GLU A 508 10.63 0.92 -7.58
C GLU A 508 11.91 0.11 -7.33
N ILE A 509 13.00 0.42 -8.01
CA ILE A 509 14.28 -0.20 -7.71
C ILE A 509 14.81 0.35 -6.39
N GLY A 510 14.92 -0.53 -5.37
CA GLY A 510 15.35 -0.17 -4.03
C GLY A 510 16.48 -1.04 -3.48
N GLY A 511 16.77 -0.90 -2.20
CA GLY A 511 17.80 -1.67 -1.52
C GLY A 511 19.18 -1.51 -2.15
N THR A 512 19.82 -2.62 -2.48
CA THR A 512 21.13 -2.64 -3.19
C THR A 512 21.03 -2.35 -4.68
N GLY A 513 19.80 -2.35 -5.25
CA GLY A 513 19.58 -2.27 -6.69
C GLY A 513 19.79 -3.59 -7.43
N TYR A 514 20.12 -4.67 -6.73
CA TYR A 514 20.19 -6.01 -7.33
C TYR A 514 18.83 -6.67 -7.27
N ILE A 515 18.39 -7.24 -8.38
CA ILE A 515 17.18 -8.06 -8.46
C ILE A 515 17.54 -9.50 -8.82
N THR A 516 16.74 -10.45 -8.38
CA THR A 516 16.84 -11.85 -8.84
C THR A 516 15.58 -12.28 -9.53
N TYR A 517 15.71 -13.21 -10.46
CA TYR A 517 14.62 -13.88 -11.15
C TYR A 517 15.09 -15.25 -11.64
N MET A 518 14.16 -16.12 -11.92
CA MET A 518 14.48 -17.42 -12.51
C MET A 518 14.03 -17.42 -13.98
N LEU A 519 14.92 -17.84 -14.86
CA LEU A 519 14.69 -17.86 -16.30
C LEU A 519 15.10 -19.20 -16.90
N GLY A 520 14.21 -19.79 -17.71
CA GLY A 520 14.45 -20.90 -18.60
C GLY A 520 14.00 -20.56 -20.01
N GLY A 521 14.37 -21.36 -20.97
CA GLY A 521 14.17 -21.08 -22.38
C GLY A 521 15.52 -21.00 -23.09
N GLY A 522 15.58 -20.94 -24.40
CA GLY A 522 16.86 -21.12 -25.04
C GLY A 522 17.16 -20.29 -26.26
N ASN A 523 16.17 -19.70 -26.86
CA ASN A 523 16.34 -18.93 -28.08
C ASN A 523 16.73 -17.48 -27.77
N ALA A 524 17.62 -16.89 -28.53
CA ALA A 524 18.07 -15.51 -28.33
C ALA A 524 16.98 -14.47 -28.60
N HIS A 525 15.87 -14.83 -29.22
CA HIS A 525 14.68 -14.00 -29.37
C HIS A 525 13.78 -14.05 -28.13
N CYS A 526 14.14 -14.85 -27.11
CA CYS A 526 13.47 -14.92 -25.82
C CYS A 526 14.37 -14.27 -24.78
N TYR A 527 13.87 -13.28 -24.06
CA TYR A 527 14.66 -12.50 -23.10
C TYR A 527 13.81 -11.85 -22.01
N VAL A 528 14.47 -11.44 -20.96
CA VAL A 528 13.92 -10.56 -19.92
C VAL A 528 14.50 -9.17 -20.13
N GLN A 529 13.67 -8.14 -20.06
CA GLN A 529 14.15 -6.77 -20.05
C GLN A 529 13.51 -5.94 -18.92
N VAL A 530 14.23 -4.95 -18.45
CA VAL A 530 13.75 -3.96 -17.48
C VAL A 530 13.57 -2.64 -18.21
N ILE A 531 12.36 -2.11 -18.15
CA ILE A 531 12.01 -0.85 -18.79
C ILE A 531 11.65 0.21 -17.73
N ASP A 532 12.05 1.45 -17.96
CA ASP A 532 11.57 2.60 -17.21
C ASP A 532 10.08 2.81 -17.50
N SER A 533 9.25 2.79 -16.46
CA SER A 533 7.80 2.87 -16.63
C SER A 533 7.30 4.25 -17.09
N THR A 534 8.13 5.28 -16.99
CA THR A 534 7.81 6.66 -17.41
C THR A 534 8.15 6.91 -18.86
N THR A 535 9.35 6.49 -19.26
CA THR A 535 9.93 6.84 -20.57
C THR A 535 9.83 5.70 -21.58
N GLY A 536 9.62 4.46 -21.13
CA GLY A 536 9.72 3.26 -21.97
C GLY A 536 11.16 2.89 -22.33
N GLU A 537 12.17 3.59 -21.77
CA GLU A 537 13.58 3.29 -22.00
C GLU A 537 13.91 1.86 -21.55
N ILE A 538 14.60 1.09 -22.38
CA ILE A 538 15.13 -0.22 -21.99
C ILE A 538 16.38 0.01 -21.14
N LEU A 539 16.27 -0.22 -19.83
CA LEU A 539 17.38 -0.03 -18.89
C LEU A 539 18.39 -1.18 -18.99
N ALA A 540 17.91 -2.41 -19.14
CA ALA A 540 18.73 -3.60 -19.29
C ALA A 540 17.97 -4.70 -20.01
N ARG A 541 18.69 -5.62 -20.68
CA ARG A 541 18.14 -6.81 -21.34
C ARG A 541 19.03 -8.01 -21.03
N TYR A 542 18.39 -9.14 -20.64
CA TYR A 542 19.06 -10.36 -20.21
C TYR A 542 18.53 -11.55 -20.97
N ARG A 543 19.41 -12.49 -21.33
CA ARG A 543 19.06 -13.75 -22.02
C ARG A 543 19.47 -14.93 -21.16
N GLN A 544 18.86 -16.08 -21.39
CA GLN A 544 19.31 -17.34 -20.83
C GLN A 544 20.74 -17.66 -21.36
N GLN A 545 21.69 -17.84 -20.48
CA GLN A 545 23.10 -18.06 -20.80
C GLN A 545 23.64 -19.40 -20.32
N ALA A 546 22.94 -20.03 -19.36
CA ALA A 546 23.43 -21.23 -18.70
C ALA A 546 22.99 -22.53 -19.39
N ARG A 547 21.80 -22.51 -20.05
CA ARG A 547 21.17 -23.69 -20.66
C ARG A 547 20.33 -23.25 -21.86
N GLN A 548 20.02 -24.26 -22.73
CA GLN A 548 19.11 -24.07 -23.85
C GLN A 548 17.86 -24.97 -23.70
N ASP A 549 17.25 -24.96 -22.52
CA ASP A 549 16.02 -25.68 -22.25
C ASP A 549 15.16 -24.89 -21.24
N ALA A 550 13.99 -25.42 -20.91
CA ALA A 550 13.04 -24.77 -20.04
C ALA A 550 13.39 -24.85 -18.52
N VAL A 551 14.53 -25.41 -18.16
CA VAL A 551 14.95 -25.49 -16.76
C VAL A 551 15.31 -24.09 -16.26
N LEU A 552 14.69 -23.72 -15.14
CA LEU A 552 14.90 -22.42 -14.50
C LEU A 552 16.28 -22.33 -13.85
N VAL A 553 16.95 -21.22 -14.10
CA VAL A 553 18.22 -20.83 -13.48
C VAL A 553 18.01 -19.48 -12.80
N THR A 554 18.45 -19.36 -11.54
CA THR A 554 18.40 -18.08 -10.82
C THR A 554 19.48 -17.14 -11.35
N TYR A 555 19.06 -15.99 -11.84
CA TYR A 555 19.91 -14.90 -12.29
C TYR A 555 19.90 -13.75 -11.29
N VAL A 556 21.03 -13.03 -11.23
CA VAL A 556 21.24 -11.83 -10.43
C VAL A 556 21.56 -10.67 -11.40
N ALA A 557 20.67 -9.72 -11.50
CA ALA A 557 20.81 -8.54 -12.34
C ALA A 557 21.22 -7.31 -11.52
N ASP A 558 22.23 -6.60 -11.95
CA ASP A 558 22.70 -5.36 -11.34
C ASP A 558 21.97 -4.16 -11.98
N LEU A 559 21.05 -3.58 -11.24
CA LEU A 559 20.34 -2.36 -11.58
C LEU A 559 20.67 -1.21 -10.61
N SER A 560 21.79 -1.30 -9.89
CA SER A 560 22.19 -0.32 -8.86
C SER A 560 22.32 1.11 -9.40
N ALA A 561 22.62 1.26 -10.70
CA ALA A 561 22.64 2.57 -11.37
C ALA A 561 21.24 3.22 -11.51
N TYR A 562 20.19 2.49 -11.26
CA TYR A 562 18.80 2.93 -11.47
C TYR A 562 17.97 2.97 -10.17
N ILE A 563 18.60 2.91 -9.00
CA ILE A 563 17.91 3.01 -7.70
C ILE A 563 17.03 4.27 -7.67
N GLY A 564 15.78 4.10 -7.23
CA GLY A 564 14.75 5.14 -7.19
C GLY A 564 13.95 5.31 -8.49
N ARG A 565 14.30 4.59 -9.57
CA ARG A 565 13.46 4.56 -10.77
C ARG A 565 12.30 3.58 -10.60
N THR A 566 11.13 3.99 -11.10
CA THR A 566 9.95 3.13 -11.21
C THR A 566 10.02 2.36 -12.54
N VAL A 567 9.97 1.05 -12.47
CA VAL A 567 10.25 0.16 -13.60
C VAL A 567 9.22 -0.95 -13.74
N ARG A 568 9.30 -1.67 -14.87
CA ARG A 568 8.61 -2.94 -15.14
C ARG A 568 9.59 -3.97 -15.67
N ILE A 569 9.32 -5.22 -15.39
CA ILE A 569 9.96 -6.35 -16.05
C ILE A 569 9.08 -6.78 -17.22
N GLN A 570 9.71 -7.00 -18.36
CA GLN A 570 9.08 -7.65 -19.51
C GLN A 570 9.79 -8.96 -19.82
N VAL A 571 9.02 -10.03 -19.92
CA VAL A 571 9.47 -11.34 -20.39
C VAL A 571 8.98 -11.46 -21.83
N VAL A 572 9.90 -11.46 -22.76
CA VAL A 572 9.63 -11.40 -24.21
C VAL A 572 9.88 -12.75 -24.83
N ASP A 573 8.89 -13.25 -25.56
CA ASP A 573 9.00 -14.39 -26.44
C ASP A 573 8.70 -13.94 -27.88
N ASN A 574 9.72 -13.92 -28.70
CA ASN A 574 9.64 -13.48 -30.09
C ASN A 574 10.08 -14.58 -31.07
N ALA A 575 10.13 -15.82 -30.61
CA ALA A 575 10.56 -16.98 -31.41
C ALA A 575 9.43 -18.00 -31.60
N THR A 576 9.47 -18.73 -32.69
CA THR A 576 8.50 -19.78 -32.99
C THR A 576 9.16 -21.14 -33.25
N TYR A 577 10.45 -21.28 -32.87
CA TYR A 577 11.25 -22.47 -33.18
C TYR A 577 12.46 -22.57 -32.25
N ASP A 578 13.07 -23.74 -32.18
CA ASP A 578 14.36 -23.99 -31.52
C ASP A 578 14.41 -23.49 -30.05
N TRP A 579 13.55 -24.07 -29.19
CA TRP A 579 13.35 -23.60 -27.83
C TRP A 579 12.89 -22.13 -27.73
N GLY A 580 12.18 -21.66 -28.75
CA GLY A 580 11.50 -20.38 -28.72
C GLY A 580 10.35 -20.40 -27.75
N CYS A 581 10.68 -20.35 -26.48
CA CYS A 581 9.76 -20.30 -25.37
C CYS A 581 10.47 -19.75 -24.13
N VAL A 582 9.71 -19.25 -23.20
CA VAL A 582 10.21 -18.78 -21.91
C VAL A 582 9.59 -19.58 -20.77
N SER A 583 10.38 -19.89 -19.76
CA SER A 583 9.92 -20.25 -18.42
C SER A 583 10.44 -19.18 -17.47
N PHE A 584 9.59 -18.69 -16.59
CA PHE A 584 9.92 -17.56 -15.76
C PHE A 584 9.28 -17.69 -14.37
N ASP A 585 10.04 -17.29 -13.31
CA ASP A 585 9.58 -17.49 -11.94
C ASP A 585 10.37 -16.61 -10.97
N ASN A 586 9.87 -16.51 -9.75
CA ASN A 586 10.51 -16.03 -8.52
C ASN A 586 11.29 -14.72 -8.69
N VAL A 587 10.61 -13.63 -9.01
CA VAL A 587 11.21 -12.29 -9.02
C VAL A 587 11.32 -11.77 -7.60
N VAL A 588 12.54 -11.46 -7.15
CA VAL A 588 12.81 -10.73 -5.90
C VAL A 588 13.47 -9.41 -6.26
N ALA A 589 12.71 -8.33 -6.15
CA ALA A 589 13.16 -7.02 -6.62
C ALA A 589 13.85 -6.16 -5.55
N TYR A 590 13.73 -6.52 -4.27
CA TYR A 590 14.35 -5.82 -3.15
C TYR A 590 15.32 -6.71 -2.40
N ASN A 591 16.60 -6.35 -2.42
CA ASN A 591 17.66 -7.04 -1.70
C ASN A 591 18.49 -6.06 -0.85
N THR A 592 18.70 -6.36 0.42
CA THR A 592 19.53 -5.57 1.34
C THR A 592 21.04 -5.89 1.22
N THR A 593 21.37 -7.01 0.59
CA THR A 593 22.74 -7.45 0.27
C THR A 593 22.75 -7.96 -1.16
N VAL A 594 23.91 -8.00 -1.80
CA VAL A 594 24.05 -8.60 -3.14
C VAL A 594 23.70 -10.09 -3.04
N PRO A 595 22.67 -10.57 -3.76
CA PRO A 595 22.24 -11.95 -3.70
C PRO A 595 23.23 -12.91 -4.40
N GLU A 596 23.14 -14.20 -4.05
CA GLU A 596 23.90 -15.26 -4.74
C GLU A 596 23.11 -15.78 -5.94
N GLY A 597 23.79 -16.08 -7.04
CA GLY A 597 23.19 -16.62 -8.27
C GLY A 597 24.10 -16.46 -9.47
N THR A 598 23.58 -16.84 -10.66
CA THR A 598 24.26 -16.59 -11.93
C THR A 598 24.18 -15.12 -12.29
N VAL A 599 25.32 -14.46 -12.52
CA VAL A 599 25.33 -13.05 -12.92
C VAL A 599 24.63 -12.90 -14.27
N ALA A 600 23.59 -12.07 -14.31
CA ALA A 600 22.91 -11.71 -15.55
C ALA A 600 23.75 -10.67 -16.30
N ILE A 601 24.07 -10.95 -17.55
CA ILE A 601 24.85 -10.03 -18.40
C ILE A 601 23.87 -9.18 -19.21
N ASP A 602 23.97 -7.86 -19.07
CA ASP A 602 23.18 -6.93 -19.89
C ASP A 602 23.70 -6.95 -21.34
N VAL A 603 22.84 -7.39 -22.24
CA VAL A 603 23.14 -7.55 -23.67
C VAL A 603 22.31 -6.60 -24.55
N LYS A 604 21.72 -5.56 -24.00
CA LYS A 604 20.80 -4.69 -24.75
C LYS A 604 21.46 -4.01 -25.94
N TYR A 605 22.76 -3.74 -25.88
CA TYR A 605 23.50 -3.05 -26.95
C TYR A 605 24.26 -4.00 -27.89
N GLU A 606 24.07 -5.30 -27.75
CA GLU A 606 24.82 -6.32 -28.51
C GLU A 606 23.91 -7.00 -29.52
N ILE A 607 24.45 -7.29 -30.70
CA ILE A 607 23.82 -8.22 -31.64
C ILE A 607 24.27 -9.64 -31.30
N VAL A 608 23.32 -10.56 -31.21
CA VAL A 608 23.63 -11.96 -30.94
C VAL A 608 24.16 -12.62 -32.20
N ASN A 609 25.33 -13.24 -32.07
CA ASN A 609 25.94 -14.10 -33.11
C ASN A 609 25.97 -13.43 -34.50
N GLY A 610 26.39 -12.17 -34.54
CA GLY A 610 26.45 -11.40 -35.80
C GLY A 610 27.40 -11.96 -36.87
N SER A 611 28.36 -12.81 -36.48
CA SER A 611 29.31 -13.48 -37.34
C SER A 611 28.96 -14.98 -37.55
N PHE A 612 27.80 -15.45 -37.16
CA PHE A 612 27.32 -16.82 -37.35
C PHE A 612 28.21 -17.92 -36.76
N GLU A 613 29.13 -17.61 -35.85
CA GLU A 613 30.07 -18.58 -35.26
C GLU A 613 29.37 -19.67 -34.41
N ASN A 614 28.14 -19.41 -33.96
CA ASN A 614 27.26 -20.34 -33.26
C ASN A 614 26.08 -20.80 -34.10
N GLY A 615 26.27 -21.07 -35.40
CA GLY A 615 25.18 -21.44 -36.29
C GLY A 615 24.19 -20.32 -36.52
N LYS A 616 22.90 -20.62 -36.48
CA LYS A 616 21.81 -19.63 -36.66
C LYS A 616 21.33 -19.03 -35.33
N ASP A 617 22.01 -19.27 -34.21
CA ASP A 617 21.62 -18.69 -32.94
C ASP A 617 21.47 -17.17 -33.03
N GLY A 618 20.35 -16.65 -32.53
CA GLY A 618 20.01 -15.23 -32.66
C GLY A 618 19.49 -14.80 -34.03
N TRP A 619 19.25 -15.73 -34.97
CA TRP A 619 18.74 -15.44 -36.31
C TRP A 619 17.53 -16.30 -36.62
N LYS A 620 16.39 -15.67 -36.90
CA LYS A 620 15.11 -16.29 -37.24
C LYS A 620 14.86 -16.25 -38.74
N GLN A 621 14.61 -17.41 -39.33
CA GLN A 621 14.26 -17.51 -40.77
C GLN A 621 12.76 -17.64 -40.94
N ASN A 622 12.20 -16.86 -41.86
CA ASN A 622 10.79 -16.85 -42.23
C ASN A 622 10.63 -17.06 -43.73
N GLY A 623 9.68 -17.91 -44.18
CA GLY A 623 9.47 -18.25 -45.55
C GLY A 623 10.17 -19.54 -45.98
N ASP A 624 10.68 -19.60 -47.23
CA ASP A 624 11.43 -20.72 -47.76
C ASP A 624 12.78 -20.88 -47.05
N ASN A 625 13.45 -22.03 -47.22
CA ASN A 625 14.82 -22.17 -46.77
C ASN A 625 15.75 -21.27 -47.60
N LEU A 626 16.29 -20.20 -46.97
CA LEU A 626 17.17 -19.21 -47.63
C LEU A 626 18.65 -19.60 -47.59
N GLY A 627 19.01 -20.69 -46.91
CA GLY A 627 20.39 -21.12 -46.76
C GLY A 627 20.73 -21.69 -45.40
N GLU A 628 22.01 -21.98 -45.21
CA GLU A 628 22.59 -22.53 -44.00
C GLU A 628 23.89 -21.82 -43.59
N VAL A 629 24.24 -21.98 -42.32
CA VAL A 629 25.57 -21.53 -41.84
C VAL A 629 26.62 -22.56 -42.28
N ILE A 630 27.64 -22.10 -42.93
CA ILE A 630 28.71 -22.94 -43.48
C ILE A 630 30.10 -22.47 -43.01
N LYS A 631 31.01 -23.43 -42.88
CA LYS A 631 32.41 -23.19 -42.55
C LYS A 631 33.29 -23.27 -43.77
N ASP A 632 33.04 -24.28 -44.59
CA ASP A 632 33.90 -24.62 -45.70
C ASP A 632 33.51 -23.88 -47.00
N GLU A 633 34.52 -23.47 -47.75
CA GLU A 633 34.32 -22.83 -49.06
C GLU A 633 33.57 -23.77 -50.02
N ILE A 634 32.52 -23.25 -50.65
CA ILE A 634 31.88 -23.90 -51.78
C ILE A 634 32.46 -23.34 -53.08
N ASN A 635 33.07 -24.17 -53.85
CA ASN A 635 33.77 -23.79 -55.05
C ASN A 635 33.20 -24.49 -56.29
N GLU A 636 31.93 -24.21 -56.60
CA GLU A 636 31.20 -24.75 -57.75
C GLU A 636 30.54 -23.64 -58.54
N GLY A 637 30.64 -23.77 -59.86
CA GLY A 637 29.97 -22.86 -60.79
C GLY A 637 30.35 -21.40 -60.62
N TRP A 638 29.33 -20.55 -60.63
CA TRP A 638 29.46 -19.10 -60.49
C TRP A 638 29.59 -18.64 -59.03
N TYR A 639 29.20 -19.45 -58.04
CA TYR A 639 29.26 -19.13 -56.61
C TYR A 639 30.55 -19.65 -55.93
N THR A 640 31.64 -19.56 -56.62
CA THR A 640 32.96 -19.85 -56.08
C THR A 640 33.43 -18.78 -55.14
N LYS A 641 34.10 -19.17 -54.02
CA LYS A 641 34.66 -18.27 -53.05
C LYS A 641 33.62 -17.46 -52.27
N ASN A 642 32.52 -18.08 -51.93
CA ASN A 642 31.50 -17.48 -51.09
C ASN A 642 32.00 -17.16 -49.66
N ASP A 643 33.09 -17.78 -49.21
CA ASP A 643 33.78 -17.54 -47.95
C ASP A 643 34.84 -16.42 -48.02
N ASP A 644 35.05 -15.86 -49.20
CA ASP A 644 36.02 -14.79 -49.40
C ASP A 644 35.54 -13.52 -48.65
N ASN A 645 36.41 -13.01 -47.75
CA ASN A 645 36.13 -11.86 -46.94
C ASN A 645 35.12 -12.10 -45.76
N LYS A 646 35.03 -13.32 -45.23
CA LYS A 646 34.26 -13.61 -44.01
C LYS A 646 35.02 -13.15 -42.75
N ASP A 647 34.29 -13.00 -41.65
CA ASP A 647 34.82 -12.81 -40.28
C ASP A 647 34.76 -14.12 -39.51
N GLY A 648 35.86 -14.56 -38.93
CA GLY A 648 35.86 -15.84 -38.21
C GLY A 648 35.86 -17.08 -39.07
N GLU A 649 35.21 -18.14 -38.61
CA GLU A 649 35.17 -19.46 -39.30
C GLU A 649 33.93 -19.69 -40.13
N TYR A 650 32.80 -19.10 -39.74
CA TYR A 650 31.48 -19.38 -40.35
C TYR A 650 30.84 -18.15 -41.01
N LEU A 651 29.91 -18.38 -41.88
CA LEU A 651 29.04 -17.39 -42.53
C LEU A 651 27.71 -17.99 -42.89
N PHE A 652 26.66 -17.20 -43.12
CA PHE A 652 25.40 -17.66 -43.68
C PHE A 652 25.43 -17.62 -45.23
N SER A 653 25.09 -18.74 -45.88
CA SER A 653 25.14 -18.88 -47.32
C SER A 653 23.92 -19.58 -47.91
N PHE A 654 23.41 -19.07 -49.03
CA PHE A 654 22.36 -19.70 -49.85
C PHE A 654 22.80 -21.05 -50.46
N ALA A 655 24.12 -21.29 -50.57
CA ALA A 655 24.67 -22.57 -50.99
C ALA A 655 25.35 -23.26 -49.80
N PHE A 656 25.05 -24.53 -49.58
CA PHE A 656 25.52 -25.29 -48.45
C PHE A 656 25.68 -26.78 -48.76
N PHE A 657 26.36 -27.54 -47.91
CA PHE A 657 26.46 -28.97 -48.00
C PHE A 657 25.30 -29.67 -47.27
N ASN A 658 24.64 -30.60 -47.95
CA ASN A 658 23.68 -31.48 -47.28
C ASN A 658 24.38 -32.58 -46.46
N ALA A 659 23.62 -33.37 -45.70
CA ALA A 659 24.14 -34.43 -44.85
C ALA A 659 24.92 -35.53 -45.61
N GLU A 660 24.74 -35.62 -46.94
CA GLU A 660 25.38 -36.57 -47.86
C GLU A 660 26.66 -35.99 -48.51
N GLY A 661 26.98 -34.71 -48.20
CA GLY A 661 28.14 -34.01 -48.75
C GLY A 661 27.92 -33.42 -50.15
N GLY A 662 26.68 -33.46 -50.65
CA GLY A 662 26.31 -32.80 -51.90
C GLY A 662 26.02 -31.32 -51.72
N VAL A 663 26.38 -30.49 -52.68
CA VAL A 663 26.06 -29.06 -52.65
C VAL A 663 24.59 -28.83 -52.94
N VAL A 664 23.92 -28.11 -52.09
CA VAL A 664 22.55 -27.59 -52.26
C VAL A 664 22.63 -26.10 -52.53
N ASN A 665 21.87 -25.65 -53.50
CA ASN A 665 21.71 -24.24 -53.86
C ASN A 665 20.22 -23.91 -53.81
N VAL A 666 19.89 -22.88 -53.02
CA VAL A 666 18.51 -22.42 -52.80
C VAL A 666 18.21 -21.10 -53.50
N GLU A 667 18.94 -20.78 -54.55
CA GLU A 667 18.65 -19.61 -55.41
C GLU A 667 17.18 -19.62 -55.86
N GLY A 668 16.52 -18.48 -55.71
CA GLY A 668 15.09 -18.34 -55.98
C GLY A 668 14.13 -18.70 -54.84
N ALA A 669 14.68 -19.11 -53.66
CA ALA A 669 13.93 -19.21 -52.44
C ALA A 669 13.56 -17.80 -51.92
N ARG A 670 12.35 -17.67 -51.31
CA ARG A 670 11.81 -16.40 -50.88
C ARG A 670 11.55 -16.37 -49.37
N GLY A 671 11.92 -15.26 -48.75
CA GLY A 671 11.68 -15.05 -47.32
C GLY A 671 12.56 -13.99 -46.73
N ASN A 672 12.78 -14.10 -45.46
CA ASN A 672 13.74 -13.24 -44.75
C ASN A 672 14.41 -13.99 -43.60
N ILE A 673 15.55 -13.48 -43.19
CA ILE A 673 16.21 -13.87 -41.95
C ILE A 673 16.38 -12.61 -41.06
N GLU A 674 15.99 -12.72 -39.82
CA GLU A 674 15.94 -11.61 -38.84
C GLU A 674 16.86 -11.88 -37.70
N SER A 675 17.67 -10.87 -37.30
CA SER A 675 18.46 -10.94 -36.08
C SER A 675 17.58 -10.81 -34.84
N ALA A 676 18.08 -11.25 -33.68
CA ALA A 676 17.52 -10.84 -32.40
C ALA A 676 17.62 -9.31 -32.20
N ASN A 677 16.70 -8.75 -31.43
CA ASN A 677 16.65 -7.32 -31.16
C ASN A 677 17.87 -6.85 -30.35
N PHE A 678 18.30 -5.63 -30.65
CA PHE A 678 19.32 -4.88 -29.92
C PHE A 678 18.93 -3.40 -29.84
N VAL A 679 19.40 -2.71 -28.82
CA VAL A 679 19.22 -1.25 -28.69
C VAL A 679 20.34 -0.56 -29.47
N LEU A 680 19.97 0.26 -30.43
CA LEU A 680 20.90 1.06 -31.23
C LEU A 680 21.02 2.46 -30.63
N LYS A 681 22.26 2.82 -30.24
CA LYS A 681 22.55 4.12 -29.64
C LYS A 681 22.48 5.24 -30.68
N GLN A 682 22.12 6.43 -30.24
CA GLN A 682 22.19 7.63 -31.07
C GLN A 682 23.63 7.86 -31.59
N ASN A 683 23.75 8.21 -32.87
CA ASN A 683 24.97 8.46 -33.60
C ASN A 683 25.93 7.26 -33.70
N ALA A 684 25.50 6.06 -33.34
CA ALA A 684 26.29 4.85 -33.47
C ALA A 684 26.45 4.40 -34.94
N TYR A 685 27.51 3.64 -35.20
CA TYR A 685 27.70 2.97 -36.46
C TYR A 685 27.28 1.50 -36.36
N VAL A 686 26.69 0.97 -37.47
CA VAL A 686 26.49 -0.45 -37.68
C VAL A 686 27.32 -0.88 -38.88
N SER A 687 27.74 -2.14 -38.93
CA SER A 687 28.42 -2.72 -40.09
C SER A 687 27.99 -4.14 -40.37
N PHE A 688 28.15 -4.59 -41.57
CA PHE A 688 27.85 -5.93 -42.02
C PHE A 688 28.62 -6.27 -43.32
N ARG A 689 28.74 -7.57 -43.58
CA ARG A 689 29.22 -8.08 -44.86
C ARG A 689 28.07 -8.68 -45.64
N PHE A 690 28.02 -8.34 -46.92
CA PHE A 690 26.91 -8.71 -47.81
C PHE A 690 27.40 -9.05 -49.21
N GLY A 691 27.09 -10.26 -49.69
CA GLY A 691 27.43 -10.75 -51.00
C GLY A 691 26.19 -11.39 -51.68
N GLY A 692 26.30 -11.69 -52.95
CA GLY A 692 25.19 -12.13 -53.78
C GLY A 692 24.27 -10.96 -54.13
N ALA A 693 22.97 -11.17 -54.03
CA ALA A 693 21.93 -10.19 -54.34
C ALA A 693 21.88 -9.79 -55.82
N GLY A 694 20.96 -10.31 -56.53
CA GLY A 694 20.48 -10.17 -57.91
C GLY A 694 20.85 -8.97 -58.75
N GLY A 695 22.03 -8.41 -58.57
CA GLY A 695 22.54 -7.30 -59.34
C GLY A 695 21.71 -6.02 -59.26
N ALA A 696 22.36 -4.91 -59.56
CA ALA A 696 21.85 -3.54 -59.51
C ALA A 696 20.56 -3.24 -60.30
N GLN A 697 19.87 -4.26 -60.83
CA GLN A 697 18.73 -4.01 -61.70
C GLN A 697 17.33 -4.23 -61.07
N ASN A 698 17.20 -5.02 -59.97
CA ASN A 698 15.90 -5.31 -59.41
C ASN A 698 15.76 -5.04 -57.93
N HIS A 699 16.85 -4.92 -57.14
CA HIS A 699 16.82 -4.69 -55.69
C HIS A 699 15.85 -5.62 -54.91
N ASP A 700 15.69 -6.88 -55.39
CA ASP A 700 14.80 -7.85 -54.75
C ASP A 700 15.45 -8.53 -53.53
N VAL A 701 16.76 -8.40 -53.39
CA VAL A 701 17.53 -8.91 -52.23
C VAL A 701 18.23 -7.73 -51.54
N TYR A 702 17.95 -7.55 -50.27
CA TYR A 702 18.43 -6.38 -49.53
C TYR A 702 18.50 -6.64 -47.99
N ILE A 703 19.23 -5.78 -47.28
CA ILE A 703 19.25 -5.75 -45.82
C ILE A 703 18.48 -4.53 -45.34
N GLN A 704 17.66 -4.70 -44.34
CA GLN A 704 16.98 -3.61 -43.62
C GLN A 704 17.43 -3.52 -42.19
N LEU A 705 17.55 -2.30 -41.68
CA LEU A 705 17.55 -1.98 -40.24
C LEU A 705 16.12 -1.58 -39.90
N VAL A 706 15.48 -2.31 -38.98
CA VAL A 706 14.04 -2.20 -38.67
C VAL A 706 13.85 -1.99 -37.20
N LYS A 707 13.02 -1.04 -36.77
CA LYS A 707 12.62 -0.87 -35.38
C LYS A 707 11.79 -2.05 -34.91
N ALA A 708 11.75 -2.28 -33.59
CA ALA A 708 10.94 -3.33 -32.97
C ALA A 708 9.44 -3.22 -33.31
N ASP A 709 8.92 -2.02 -33.60
CA ASP A 709 7.56 -1.77 -34.06
C ASP A 709 7.31 -2.08 -35.55
N GLY A 710 8.34 -2.53 -36.26
CA GLY A 710 8.27 -2.86 -37.71
C GLY A 710 8.61 -1.68 -38.64
N THR A 711 8.87 -0.49 -38.13
CA THR A 711 9.26 0.68 -38.96
C THR A 711 10.66 0.51 -39.51
N VAL A 712 10.80 0.60 -40.83
CA VAL A 712 12.10 0.52 -41.52
C VAL A 712 12.90 1.82 -41.32
N ILE A 713 14.07 1.71 -40.73
CA ILE A 713 15.03 2.83 -40.51
C ILE A 713 15.82 3.08 -41.82
N ALA A 714 16.36 2.02 -42.41
CA ALA A 714 17.16 2.08 -43.63
C ALA A 714 17.10 0.76 -44.41
N THR A 715 17.27 0.81 -45.73
CA THR A 715 17.37 -0.35 -46.59
C THR A 715 18.71 -0.29 -47.33
N PHE A 716 19.45 -1.39 -47.39
CA PHE A 716 20.80 -1.45 -47.93
C PHE A 716 20.89 -2.48 -49.06
N TYR A 717 21.59 -2.12 -50.12
CA TYR A 717 21.75 -2.94 -51.31
C TYR A 717 23.22 -3.29 -51.55
N ASN A 718 23.50 -4.41 -52.27
CA ASN A 718 24.85 -4.82 -52.62
C ASN A 718 25.21 -4.33 -54.05
N ASP A 719 25.21 -3.00 -54.25
CA ASP A 719 25.39 -2.37 -55.55
C ASP A 719 26.85 -1.89 -55.77
N ALA A 720 27.82 -2.38 -54.99
CA ALA A 720 29.22 -2.02 -55.20
C ALA A 720 29.74 -2.51 -56.56
N GLU A 721 30.50 -1.71 -57.24
CA GLU A 721 30.95 -1.87 -58.61
C GLU A 721 31.58 -3.26 -58.89
N GLY A 722 31.09 -3.98 -59.90
CA GLY A 722 31.60 -5.27 -60.34
C GLY A 722 31.13 -6.51 -59.60
N LYS A 723 29.94 -6.53 -58.95
CA LYS A 723 29.67 -7.45 -57.85
C LYS A 723 28.41 -8.30 -57.95
N VAL A 724 28.17 -8.87 -59.09
CA VAL A 724 27.18 -9.96 -59.19
C VAL A 724 27.92 -11.28 -58.92
N ASN A 725 28.34 -11.51 -57.70
CA ASN A 725 28.88 -12.80 -57.26
C ASN A 725 28.71 -12.95 -55.74
N THR A 726 29.05 -14.07 -55.23
CA THR A 726 28.88 -14.42 -53.79
C THR A 726 29.96 -13.84 -52.91
N ARG A 727 30.87 -13.04 -53.44
CA ARG A 727 31.90 -12.34 -52.63
C ARG A 727 31.27 -11.22 -51.85
N MET A 728 31.47 -11.23 -50.54
CA MET A 728 30.96 -10.22 -49.64
C MET A 728 31.70 -8.90 -49.74
N ASN A 729 30.99 -7.80 -49.82
CA ASN A 729 31.49 -6.45 -49.57
C ASN A 729 31.21 -6.08 -48.13
N ALA A 730 32.09 -5.28 -47.55
CA ALA A 730 31.99 -4.81 -46.17
C ALA A 730 31.38 -3.40 -46.14
N TYR A 731 30.23 -3.26 -45.51
CA TYR A 731 29.45 -2.02 -45.45
C TYR A 731 29.30 -1.49 -44.05
N TYR A 732 29.24 -0.16 -43.91
CA TYR A 732 28.83 0.50 -42.66
C TYR A 732 27.74 1.55 -42.91
N TYR A 733 26.95 1.81 -41.86
CA TYR A 733 25.94 2.87 -41.86
C TYR A 733 25.99 3.61 -40.49
N GLN A 734 25.93 4.96 -40.56
CA GLN A 734 25.80 5.78 -39.35
C GLN A 734 24.33 6.07 -39.05
N TYR A 735 23.88 5.66 -37.92
CA TYR A 735 22.54 5.95 -37.43
C TYR A 735 22.53 7.33 -36.74
N ALA A 736 21.64 8.24 -37.16
CA ALA A 736 21.56 9.61 -36.63
C ALA A 736 20.31 9.84 -35.76
N GLY A 737 19.43 8.84 -35.63
CA GLY A 737 18.20 8.93 -34.83
C GLY A 737 18.43 8.80 -33.33
N GLU A 738 17.37 8.90 -32.58
CA GLU A 738 17.36 8.65 -31.13
C GLU A 738 17.57 7.16 -30.81
N GLU A 739 18.06 6.86 -29.59
CA GLU A 739 18.23 5.49 -29.13
C GLU A 739 16.93 4.70 -29.31
N THR A 740 17.03 3.51 -29.94
CA THR A 740 15.84 2.73 -30.32
C THR A 740 16.11 1.22 -30.33
N ASP A 741 15.11 0.43 -29.96
CA ASP A 741 15.16 -1.03 -30.13
C ASP A 741 14.91 -1.41 -31.59
N CYS A 742 15.79 -2.23 -32.17
CA CYS A 742 15.76 -2.59 -33.59
C CYS A 742 16.41 -3.94 -33.86
N PHE A 743 16.28 -4.41 -35.09
CA PHE A 743 16.89 -5.64 -35.60
C PHE A 743 17.27 -5.50 -37.05
N PHE A 744 18.17 -6.36 -37.55
CA PHE A 744 18.44 -6.51 -38.96
C PHE A 744 17.49 -7.52 -39.58
N ARG A 745 17.01 -7.22 -40.78
CA ARG A 745 16.23 -8.13 -41.63
C ARG A 745 16.91 -8.23 -42.97
N VAL A 746 17.31 -9.44 -43.40
CA VAL A 746 17.80 -9.73 -44.74
C VAL A 746 16.67 -10.35 -45.51
N VAL A 747 16.29 -9.73 -46.62
CA VAL A 747 15.11 -10.11 -47.42
C VAL A 747 15.56 -10.64 -48.76
N ASP A 748 14.96 -11.77 -49.19
CA ASP A 748 15.01 -12.28 -50.55
C ASP A 748 13.61 -12.43 -51.10
N ASN A 749 13.28 -11.58 -52.06
CA ASN A 749 12.00 -11.62 -52.81
C ASN A 749 12.21 -12.07 -54.25
N SER A 750 13.44 -12.40 -54.64
CA SER A 750 13.80 -12.75 -56.01
C SER A 750 13.35 -14.15 -56.38
N THR A 751 12.95 -14.33 -57.64
CA THR A 751 12.70 -15.65 -58.26
C THR A 751 13.60 -15.88 -59.48
N GLY A 752 14.47 -14.92 -59.76
CA GLY A 752 15.30 -14.93 -60.97
C GLY A 752 16.77 -15.22 -60.65
N ASP A 753 17.56 -15.11 -61.69
CA ASP A 753 18.99 -15.30 -61.64
C ASP A 753 19.60 -14.40 -60.57
N TYR A 754 20.49 -14.96 -59.72
CA TYR A 754 21.14 -14.29 -58.59
C TYR A 754 20.21 -13.86 -57.43
N GLY A 755 19.00 -14.45 -57.36
CA GLY A 755 18.12 -14.35 -56.17
C GLY A 755 18.69 -15.16 -55.01
N CYS A 756 19.72 -14.64 -54.39
CA CYS A 756 20.44 -15.32 -53.30
C CYS A 756 21.37 -14.34 -52.57
N PHE A 757 21.80 -14.71 -51.37
CA PHE A 757 22.72 -13.90 -50.59
C PHE A 757 23.71 -14.74 -49.74
N VAL A 758 24.80 -14.11 -49.43
CA VAL A 758 25.74 -14.50 -48.33
C VAL A 758 25.92 -13.32 -47.41
N ILE A 759 25.91 -13.57 -46.13
CA ILE A 759 26.01 -12.52 -45.10
C ILE A 759 26.90 -12.96 -43.95
N ASP A 760 27.53 -11.95 -43.33
CA ASP A 760 28.43 -12.16 -42.19
C ASP A 760 28.74 -10.84 -41.49
N ASP A 761 29.36 -10.92 -40.34
CA ASP A 761 30.05 -9.82 -39.61
C ASP A 761 29.15 -8.62 -39.32
N PHE A 762 27.93 -8.90 -38.81
CA PHE A 762 27.06 -7.85 -38.31
C PHE A 762 27.59 -7.32 -36.95
N ARG A 763 27.88 -6.03 -36.90
CA ARG A 763 28.30 -5.32 -35.69
C ARG A 763 27.44 -4.10 -35.49
N VAL A 764 27.18 -3.79 -34.22
CA VAL A 764 26.30 -2.67 -33.81
C VAL A 764 27.00 -1.80 -32.77
N ASN A 765 26.50 -0.60 -32.60
CA ASN A 765 26.99 0.36 -31.59
C ASN A 765 28.48 0.67 -31.65
N LEU A 766 29.06 0.67 -32.85
CA LEU A 766 30.44 1.07 -33.07
C LEU A 766 30.58 2.59 -32.92
N GLU A 767 31.68 3.05 -32.32
CA GLU A 767 31.96 4.47 -32.09
C GLU A 767 32.39 5.19 -33.38
N SER A 768 32.91 4.46 -34.36
CA SER A 768 33.37 4.97 -35.63
C SER A 768 33.18 3.96 -36.76
N ALA A 769 33.20 4.43 -37.99
CA ALA A 769 33.21 3.56 -39.16
C ALA A 769 34.42 2.60 -39.10
N PRO A 770 34.23 1.28 -39.27
CA PRO A 770 35.31 0.32 -39.21
C PRO A 770 36.25 0.47 -40.44
N GLU A 771 37.53 0.20 -40.22
CA GLU A 771 38.51 0.26 -41.30
C GLU A 771 38.21 -0.76 -42.43
N ASN A 772 38.44 -0.38 -43.66
CA ASN A 772 38.18 -1.19 -44.85
C ASN A 772 36.70 -1.51 -45.14
N PHE A 773 35.76 -0.83 -44.48
CA PHE A 773 34.36 -0.85 -44.82
C PHE A 773 34.00 0.39 -45.65
N ILE A 774 33.04 0.25 -46.57
CA ILE A 774 32.53 1.34 -47.40
C ILE A 774 31.12 1.77 -46.89
N PRO A 775 30.72 3.04 -47.12
CA PRO A 775 29.35 3.44 -46.83
C PRO A 775 28.31 2.53 -47.49
N ALA A 776 27.32 2.09 -46.71
CA ALA A 776 26.26 1.26 -47.24
C ALA A 776 25.42 2.04 -48.27
N ILE A 777 25.03 1.37 -49.35
CA ILE A 777 24.22 1.92 -50.44
C ILE A 777 22.75 1.75 -50.05
N GLN A 778 22.00 2.86 -49.99
CA GLN A 778 20.60 2.92 -49.65
C GLN A 778 19.71 3.00 -50.88
#